data_af9780342d3a3cec3a81df316e84d2d9
#
_entry.id   af9780342d3a3cec3a81df316e84d2d9
#
_cell.length_a   1.000
_cell.length_b   1.000
_cell.length_c   1.000
_cell.angle_alpha   90.00
_cell.angle_beta   90.00
_cell.angle_gamma   90.00
#
_symmetry.space_group_name_H-M   'P 1'
#
loop_
_entity.id
_entity.type
_entity.pdbx_description
1 polymer ?
#
loop_
_entity_poly.entity_id
_entity_poly.type
_entity_poly.pdbx_seq_one_letter_code
_entity_poly.pdbx_strand_id
1 'polypeptide(L)'
;MEFLLLFELALLLLLFVIALFIVRFLLHRRAADKVSFSQRVLLLTLPKESEESDQNAQEKKKETKDIIAVAENLYANLYGLKDQSALSHFFYGEHTYITLEIVAINGLIKFFIIVPHHIQGYAEQQIHAQYPHAQIEDVEDYNIFSPTCEVKAAYLGFKRDSIFPIKTYKDQQSDPLNALTNSLSKIPEMEGAAIQFTIKPAHAAWTQRGIKIASAMQQGKSLKEATGQGTIMKNVSDAFSGAVTAGLSDVRSNFITASDKESGGDKMKKDYKLSPLEEEIAKGLEAKAGLLGFECNLRIVVASEVAGHAEIQLNNIVNAFGQYELANKGNGFKKLKMHFWNRNKIIDEFIFRTFNKKRKIILNTQELTSLWHPPLPQTETPNILWLAARKAPAPVEIPREGIMLGYNVYRGVKTMIRMKDDDRRRHAYIIGKSGSGKSTLMLSMMIQDIQDGKGVGVIDPHGDLVDEALAHVPKDRIDDVLYFEPANTARPMSLNLLEYDPKYPDQKTFVINEMIKVFDKLYDLKATGGPMFEQYMRNAMLLIMDDPDSGSTLLEISRVLADENFRKYKLSKCKTQVVKDFWEKEAQKAGGEASLQNMVPYITSKLNPFIANDIMRPIISQQKSSFNVRDVMDNKKILLLNLSKGRLGEINAYLIGMVMVGKILMAALSRTDLPKNQRSDFYLYIDEFQNFITDSIAIILSEARKYGLDLIVAHQYIGQLVKNNDQTIKNAIFGNVGTLVSFRIGSEDAKEIVKEFQPIFNEFDLINVDKHSANIKLLIDNTTSKPFNMKIDLPEEGNIELADAIKDLSRLKYGRDRAVIDKEIADRVKKAELPKPPVFSPFKSPFGSSLSSDDMFGTKSPLAPPPPLSPKPLSPPPFPPLPAKPAHPPVSPKEDSKTPKPPSEKPQPSDKEIADLLSSMLTPPSSVPKKEDKP
;
A
#
# COMPACT_ATOMS: atom_id res chain seq x y z
N MET A 1 63.35 63.92 -1.33
CA MET A 1 61.94 64.09 -1.39
C MET A 1 61.28 62.96 -2.19
N GLU A 2 61.84 62.57 -3.35
CA GLU A 2 61.28 61.46 -4.21
C GLU A 2 61.36 60.07 -3.53
N PHE A 3 62.42 59.82 -2.74
CA PHE A 3 62.54 58.48 -2.05
C PHE A 3 61.51 58.32 -0.92
N LEU A 4 61.16 59.44 -0.26
CA LEU A 4 60.15 59.41 0.80
C LEU A 4 58.74 59.17 0.19
N LEU A 5 58.49 59.82 -0.94
CA LEU A 5 57.21 59.70 -1.68
C LEU A 5 57.04 58.26 -2.25
N LEU A 6 58.10 57.65 -2.76
CA LEU A 6 58.05 56.22 -3.23
C LEU A 6 57.88 55.27 -2.06
N PHE A 7 58.41 55.51 -0.89
CA PHE A 7 58.26 54.73 0.32
C PHE A 7 56.79 54.80 0.83
N GLU A 8 56.21 56.06 0.88
CA GLU A 8 54.81 56.23 1.24
C GLU A 8 53.86 55.56 0.27
N LEU A 9 54.13 55.63 -1.03
CA LEU A 9 53.35 54.97 -2.07
C LEU A 9 53.41 53.45 -1.95
N ALA A 10 54.63 52.90 -1.66
CA ALA A 10 54.78 51.43 -1.44
C ALA A 10 54.11 50.95 -0.15
N LEU A 11 54.13 51.82 0.92
CA LEU A 11 53.42 51.52 2.15
C LEU A 11 51.86 51.50 1.96
N LEU A 12 51.34 52.52 1.23
CA LEU A 12 49.94 52.60 0.87
C LEU A 12 49.51 51.42 0.02
N LEU A 13 50.29 50.98 -0.97
CA LEU A 13 50.08 49.82 -1.77
C LEU A 13 50.02 48.53 -0.93
N LEU A 14 51.00 48.41 0.01
CA LEU A 14 51.00 47.23 0.93
C LEU A 14 49.80 47.21 1.83
N LEU A 15 49.37 48.35 2.41
CA LEU A 15 48.16 48.46 3.22
C LEU A 15 46.90 48.15 2.41
N PHE A 16 46.83 48.61 1.16
CA PHE A 16 45.72 48.30 0.24
C PHE A 16 45.64 46.78 -0.05
N VAL A 17 46.80 46.15 -0.33
CA VAL A 17 46.88 44.70 -0.54
C VAL A 17 46.45 43.93 0.71
N ILE A 18 46.89 44.34 1.90
CA ILE A 18 46.49 43.73 3.17
C ILE A 18 44.98 43.89 3.39
N ALA A 19 44.42 45.09 3.18
CA ALA A 19 42.98 45.35 3.29
C ALA A 19 42.18 44.48 2.31
N LEU A 20 42.66 44.35 1.09
CA LEU A 20 42.05 43.50 0.07
C LEU A 20 42.06 42.01 0.48
N PHE A 21 43.15 41.53 1.10
CA PHE A 21 43.20 40.18 1.66
C PHE A 21 42.26 39.99 2.86
N ILE A 22 42.13 40.98 3.73
CA ILE A 22 41.19 40.93 4.86
C ILE A 22 39.75 40.90 4.36
N VAL A 23 39.39 41.80 3.44
CA VAL A 23 38.04 41.81 2.82
C VAL A 23 37.76 40.49 2.13
N ARG A 24 38.68 39.97 1.34
CA ARG A 24 38.60 38.65 0.74
C ARG A 24 38.38 37.54 1.78
N PHE A 25 39.15 37.54 2.85
CA PHE A 25 39.02 36.55 3.92
C PHE A 25 37.62 36.58 4.57
N LEU A 26 37.11 37.80 4.86
CA LEU A 26 35.77 37.98 5.45
C LEU A 26 34.66 37.55 4.48
N LEU A 27 34.77 37.91 3.19
CA LEU A 27 33.81 37.50 2.17
C LEU A 27 33.81 36.00 1.95
N HIS A 28 34.98 35.35 1.90
CA HIS A 28 35.10 33.91 1.81
C HIS A 28 34.42 33.20 3.01
N ARG A 29 34.65 33.73 4.23
CA ARG A 29 34.05 33.14 5.43
C ARG A 29 32.53 33.26 5.42
N ARG A 30 32.00 34.46 5.11
CA ARG A 30 30.56 34.68 5.01
C ARG A 30 29.92 33.85 3.92
N ALA A 31 30.54 33.67 2.77
CA ALA A 31 30.05 32.86 1.69
C ALA A 31 30.03 31.38 2.06
N ALA A 32 31.06 30.88 2.73
CA ALA A 32 31.14 29.52 3.24
C ALA A 32 30.02 29.23 4.25
N ASP A 33 29.80 30.12 5.21
CA ASP A 33 28.76 29.99 6.23
C ASP A 33 27.37 29.98 5.55
N LYS A 34 27.12 30.92 4.62
CA LYS A 34 25.85 30.98 3.90
C LYS A 34 25.52 29.69 3.12
N VAL A 35 26.51 29.10 2.45
CA VAL A 35 26.31 27.85 1.68
C VAL A 35 26.07 26.70 2.63
N SER A 36 26.79 26.57 3.74
CA SER A 36 26.61 25.50 4.72
C SER A 36 25.21 25.49 5.34
N PHE A 37 24.62 26.67 5.58
CA PHE A 37 23.24 26.77 6.13
C PHE A 37 22.13 26.74 5.07
N SER A 38 22.45 26.82 3.78
CA SER A 38 21.47 26.80 2.68
C SER A 38 21.41 25.46 1.94
N GLN A 39 22.00 24.41 2.50
CA GLN A 39 21.97 23.08 1.89
C GLN A 39 20.61 22.42 2.05
N ARG A 40 20.22 21.65 1.03
CA ARG A 40 19.03 20.81 1.02
C ARG A 40 19.45 19.35 1.04
N VAL A 41 18.79 18.59 1.90
CA VAL A 41 19.06 17.15 2.09
C VAL A 41 18.02 16.38 1.32
N LEU A 42 18.42 15.78 0.22
CA LEU A 42 17.54 15.01 -0.66
C LEU A 42 17.73 13.52 -0.37
N LEU A 43 16.69 12.89 0.15
CA LEU A 43 16.62 11.43 0.31
C LEU A 43 16.27 10.81 -1.04
N LEU A 44 17.10 9.89 -1.49
CA LEU A 44 16.92 9.16 -2.74
C LEU A 44 16.46 7.72 -2.45
N THR A 45 15.29 7.35 -2.95
CA THR A 45 14.75 6.00 -2.86
C THR A 45 14.40 5.46 -4.25
N LEU A 46 14.68 4.18 -4.49
CA LEU A 46 14.33 3.48 -5.72
C LEU A 46 13.38 2.31 -5.44
N PRO A 47 12.56 1.90 -6.41
CA PRO A 47 11.75 0.69 -6.27
C PRO A 47 12.64 -0.55 -6.31
N LYS A 48 12.32 -1.54 -5.47
CA LYS A 48 12.94 -2.86 -5.53
C LYS A 48 12.18 -3.71 -6.56
N GLU A 49 12.89 -4.34 -7.50
CA GLU A 49 12.28 -5.28 -8.44
C GLU A 49 12.25 -6.68 -7.86
N SER A 50 11.18 -7.45 -8.12
CA SER A 50 11.09 -8.86 -7.74
C SER A 50 11.89 -9.73 -8.69
N GLU A 51 12.55 -10.77 -8.16
CA GLU A 51 13.37 -11.72 -8.91
C GLU A 51 12.53 -12.73 -9.72
N GLU A 52 11.70 -12.31 -10.64
CA GLU A 52 11.04 -13.24 -11.56
C GLU A 52 11.55 -13.09 -13.00
N SER A 53 12.80 -13.50 -13.21
CA SER A 53 13.22 -13.93 -14.55
C SER A 53 14.39 -14.93 -14.42
N ASP A 54 14.16 -16.14 -14.86
CA ASP A 54 15.16 -17.18 -15.10
C ASP A 54 16.12 -16.78 -16.23
N GLN A 55 16.92 -15.72 -15.99
CA GLN A 55 17.95 -15.30 -16.92
C GLN A 55 19.31 -15.90 -16.53
N ASN A 56 20.07 -16.31 -17.55
CA ASN A 56 21.40 -16.87 -17.38
C ASN A 56 22.33 -15.95 -16.59
N ALA A 57 23.18 -16.51 -15.71
CA ALA A 57 24.08 -15.75 -14.83
C ALA A 57 25.04 -14.79 -15.59
N GLN A 58 25.31 -15.02 -16.87
CA GLN A 58 26.14 -14.15 -17.71
C GLN A 58 25.37 -12.91 -18.21
N GLU A 59 24.09 -13.04 -18.52
CA GLU A 59 23.22 -11.93 -18.90
C GLU A 59 22.97 -11.00 -17.69
N LYS A 60 22.69 -11.56 -16.49
CA LYS A 60 22.58 -10.78 -15.25
C LYS A 60 23.83 -9.97 -14.93
N LYS A 61 25.02 -10.50 -15.18
CA LYS A 61 26.29 -9.76 -14.96
C LYS A 61 26.51 -8.61 -15.93
N LYS A 62 26.12 -8.77 -17.20
CA LYS A 62 26.20 -7.71 -18.19
C LYS A 62 25.20 -6.60 -17.87
N GLU A 63 23.99 -6.99 -17.54
CA GLU A 63 22.92 -6.08 -17.14
C GLU A 63 23.28 -5.26 -15.89
N THR A 64 23.89 -5.88 -14.86
CA THR A 64 24.35 -5.16 -13.65
C THR A 64 25.34 -4.05 -13.97
N LYS A 65 26.33 -4.31 -14.85
CA LYS A 65 27.31 -3.30 -15.26
C LYS A 65 26.68 -2.16 -16.04
N ASP A 66 25.71 -2.46 -16.88
CA ASP A 66 25.01 -1.47 -17.70
C ASP A 66 24.13 -0.57 -16.81
N ILE A 67 23.49 -1.12 -15.78
CA ILE A 67 22.72 -0.35 -14.79
C ILE A 67 23.64 0.57 -13.97
N ILE A 68 24.80 0.08 -13.52
CA ILE A 68 25.79 0.90 -12.80
C ILE A 68 26.30 2.04 -13.69
N ALA A 69 26.50 1.77 -14.99
CA ALA A 69 26.99 2.76 -15.96
C ALA A 69 26.08 3.98 -16.09
N VAL A 70 24.80 3.87 -15.76
CA VAL A 70 23.86 5.00 -15.73
C VAL A 70 24.36 6.12 -14.80
N ALA A 71 24.97 5.76 -13.68
CA ALA A 71 25.54 6.76 -12.75
C ALA A 71 26.74 7.51 -13.33
N GLU A 72 27.51 6.94 -14.29
CA GLU A 72 28.56 7.68 -14.99
C GLU A 72 27.97 8.88 -15.74
N ASN A 73 26.82 8.70 -16.39
CA ASN A 73 26.13 9.79 -17.10
C ASN A 73 25.62 10.85 -16.14
N LEU A 74 25.11 10.44 -14.96
CA LEU A 74 24.73 11.39 -13.92
C LEU A 74 25.90 12.29 -13.52
N TYR A 75 27.06 11.69 -13.24
CA TYR A 75 28.25 12.45 -12.90
C TYR A 75 28.76 13.32 -14.05
N ALA A 76 28.72 12.82 -15.28
CA ALA A 76 29.10 13.60 -16.46
C ALA A 76 28.24 14.87 -16.59
N ASN A 77 26.94 14.76 -16.32
CA ASN A 77 26.02 15.90 -16.34
C ASN A 77 26.29 16.87 -15.17
N LEU A 78 26.52 16.33 -13.96
CA LEU A 78 26.84 17.14 -12.79
C LEU A 78 28.19 17.87 -12.92
N TYR A 79 29.11 17.39 -13.76
CA TYR A 79 30.37 18.10 -14.05
C TYR A 79 30.14 19.48 -14.69
N GLY A 80 29.01 19.70 -15.37
CA GLY A 80 28.63 20.99 -15.96
C GLY A 80 28.36 22.11 -14.95
N LEU A 81 28.26 21.81 -13.65
CA LEU A 81 28.09 22.80 -12.55
C LEU A 81 29.35 23.62 -12.27
N LYS A 82 30.30 23.68 -13.21
CA LYS A 82 31.53 24.43 -13.04
C LYS A 82 31.25 25.93 -12.91
N ASP A 83 31.81 26.57 -11.85
CA ASP A 83 31.69 27.99 -11.58
C ASP A 83 32.16 28.83 -12.76
N GLN A 84 31.33 29.80 -13.19
CA GLN A 84 31.47 30.49 -14.46
C GLN A 84 32.28 31.80 -14.41
N SER A 85 32.60 32.33 -13.24
CA SER A 85 33.21 33.66 -13.11
C SER A 85 34.51 33.67 -12.29
N ALA A 86 35.61 34.02 -12.94
CA ALA A 86 36.92 34.15 -12.28
C ALA A 86 36.93 35.21 -11.17
N LEU A 87 36.19 36.30 -11.30
CA LEU A 87 36.07 37.38 -10.31
C LEU A 87 35.25 36.95 -9.08
N SER A 88 34.13 36.23 -9.31
CA SER A 88 33.35 35.68 -8.22
C SER A 88 34.15 34.67 -7.42
N HIS A 89 34.90 33.81 -8.12
CA HIS A 89 35.82 32.85 -7.51
C HIS A 89 36.93 33.48 -6.67
N PHE A 90 37.47 34.64 -7.12
CA PHE A 90 38.51 35.33 -6.38
C PHE A 90 37.99 35.93 -5.06
N PHE A 91 36.80 36.57 -5.06
CA PHE A 91 36.26 37.26 -3.88
C PHE A 91 35.46 36.35 -2.95
N TYR A 92 34.67 35.40 -3.49
CA TYR A 92 33.75 34.57 -2.68
C TYR A 92 34.23 33.12 -2.53
N GLY A 93 35.21 32.67 -3.33
CA GLY A 93 35.69 31.28 -3.32
C GLY A 93 34.80 30.28 -4.08
N GLU A 94 35.28 29.04 -4.16
CA GLU A 94 34.55 27.91 -4.71
C GLU A 94 33.63 27.37 -3.62
N HIS A 95 32.33 27.52 -3.75
CA HIS A 95 31.34 27.03 -2.78
C HIS A 95 30.31 26.08 -3.38
N THR A 96 30.37 25.83 -4.71
CA THR A 96 29.46 24.87 -5.36
C THR A 96 30.05 23.47 -5.29
N TYR A 97 29.61 22.69 -4.33
CA TYR A 97 29.95 21.27 -4.18
C TYR A 97 28.67 20.46 -3.82
N ILE A 98 28.68 19.19 -4.19
CA ILE A 98 27.63 18.24 -3.91
C ILE A 98 28.17 17.25 -2.90
N THR A 99 27.35 16.86 -1.95
CA THR A 99 27.71 15.81 -1.00
C THR A 99 26.80 14.60 -1.22
N LEU A 100 27.42 13.44 -1.37
CA LEU A 100 26.77 12.15 -1.52
C LEU A 100 27.00 11.36 -0.24
N GLU A 101 25.96 10.81 0.35
CA GLU A 101 26.06 10.13 1.63
C GLU A 101 25.34 8.77 1.61
N ILE A 102 25.95 7.78 2.27
CA ILE A 102 25.32 6.49 2.61
C ILE A 102 25.31 6.42 4.11
N VAL A 103 24.12 6.41 4.70
CA VAL A 103 23.92 6.57 6.14
C VAL A 103 23.16 5.38 6.69
N ALA A 104 23.72 4.74 7.70
CA ALA A 104 22.99 3.77 8.54
C ALA A 104 22.50 4.49 9.79
N ILE A 105 21.19 4.54 9.96
CA ILE A 105 20.51 5.19 11.08
C ILE A 105 19.18 4.51 11.35
N ASN A 106 18.85 4.29 12.63
CA ASN A 106 17.61 3.59 13.04
C ASN A 106 17.45 2.23 12.36
N GLY A 107 18.53 1.48 12.22
CA GLY A 107 18.55 0.19 11.57
C GLY A 107 18.34 0.19 10.04
N LEU A 108 18.26 1.37 9.40
CA LEU A 108 18.05 1.50 7.95
C LEU A 108 19.24 2.17 7.26
N ILE A 109 19.57 1.69 6.06
CA ILE A 109 20.55 2.32 5.18
C ILE A 109 19.84 3.25 4.21
N LYS A 110 20.22 4.53 4.24
CA LYS A 110 19.62 5.60 3.44
C LYS A 110 20.67 6.24 2.54
N PHE A 111 20.25 6.63 1.35
CA PHE A 111 21.07 7.31 0.36
C PHE A 111 20.65 8.77 0.27
N PHE A 112 21.58 9.69 0.50
CA PHE A 112 21.32 11.12 0.45
C PHE A 112 22.20 11.80 -0.60
N ILE A 113 21.60 12.79 -1.26
CA ILE A 113 22.30 13.76 -2.12
C ILE A 113 22.04 15.13 -1.56
N ILE A 114 23.09 15.80 -1.09
CA ILE A 114 22.97 17.11 -0.47
C ILE A 114 23.53 18.15 -1.43
N VAL A 115 22.71 19.14 -1.71
CA VAL A 115 23.00 20.18 -2.70
C VAL A 115 22.70 21.57 -2.15
N PRO A 116 23.42 22.62 -2.57
CA PRO A 116 23.01 23.99 -2.31
C PRO A 116 21.64 24.29 -2.89
N HIS A 117 20.79 25.03 -2.18
CA HIS A 117 19.41 25.31 -2.59
C HIS A 117 19.27 25.83 -4.02
N HIS A 118 20.20 26.67 -4.49
CA HIS A 118 20.13 27.27 -5.84
C HIS A 118 20.34 26.29 -6.99
N ILE A 119 20.89 25.09 -6.75
CA ILE A 119 21.08 24.04 -7.77
C ILE A 119 20.17 22.83 -7.52
N GLN A 120 19.27 22.86 -6.52
CA GLN A 120 18.39 21.74 -6.18
C GLN A 120 17.59 21.28 -7.40
N GLY A 121 16.85 22.14 -8.07
CA GLY A 121 16.03 21.79 -9.22
C GLY A 121 16.86 21.20 -10.38
N TYR A 122 18.09 21.71 -10.60
CA TYR A 122 18.97 21.13 -11.61
C TYR A 122 19.41 19.71 -11.22
N ALA A 123 19.82 19.49 -9.97
CA ALA A 123 20.24 18.17 -9.51
C ALA A 123 19.10 17.16 -9.59
N GLU A 124 17.88 17.52 -9.15
CA GLU A 124 16.69 16.69 -9.27
C GLU A 124 16.38 16.32 -10.72
N GLN A 125 16.46 17.27 -11.65
CA GLN A 125 16.25 17.01 -13.07
C GLN A 125 17.28 16.01 -13.63
N GLN A 126 18.58 16.16 -13.27
CA GLN A 126 19.61 15.23 -13.73
C GLN A 126 19.44 13.82 -13.14
N ILE A 127 19.05 13.71 -11.89
CA ILE A 127 18.77 12.42 -11.26
C ILE A 127 17.56 11.76 -11.95
N HIS A 128 16.45 12.48 -12.15
CA HIS A 128 15.27 11.93 -12.82
C HIS A 128 15.49 11.59 -14.30
N ALA A 129 16.41 12.29 -14.98
CA ALA A 129 16.76 11.96 -16.35
C ALA A 129 17.46 10.59 -16.48
N GLN A 130 18.27 10.21 -15.47
CA GLN A 130 18.98 8.94 -15.43
C GLN A 130 18.20 7.85 -14.67
N TYR A 131 17.46 8.22 -13.63
CA TYR A 131 16.65 7.32 -12.80
C TYR A 131 15.19 7.79 -12.79
N PRO A 132 14.40 7.48 -13.84
CA PRO A 132 13.02 8.00 -13.98
C PRO A 132 12.08 7.59 -12.84
N HIS A 133 12.32 6.42 -12.25
CA HIS A 133 11.51 5.86 -11.16
C HIS A 133 12.03 6.19 -9.75
N ALA A 134 13.12 6.94 -9.65
CA ALA A 134 13.62 7.40 -8.36
C ALA A 134 12.65 8.41 -7.74
N GLN A 135 12.43 8.28 -6.44
CA GLN A 135 11.77 9.29 -5.64
C GLN A 135 12.81 10.09 -4.89
N ILE A 136 12.69 11.42 -4.99
CA ILE A 136 13.55 12.38 -4.30
C ILE A 136 12.65 13.14 -3.32
N GLU A 137 13.02 13.09 -2.03
CA GLU A 137 12.30 13.81 -0.98
C GLU A 137 13.25 14.83 -0.31
N ASP A 138 12.82 16.08 -0.25
CA ASP A 138 13.51 17.11 0.56
C ASP A 138 13.15 16.84 2.03
N VAL A 139 14.12 16.40 2.82
CA VAL A 139 13.91 15.97 4.19
C VAL A 139 14.71 16.86 5.15
N GLU A 140 14.30 16.89 6.41
CA GLU A 140 15.09 17.52 7.47
C GLU A 140 16.42 16.80 7.61
N ASP A 141 17.45 17.54 8.05
CA ASP A 141 18.80 16.98 8.22
C ASP A 141 18.78 15.90 9.31
N TYR A 142 19.42 14.79 9.02
CA TYR A 142 19.48 13.66 9.94
C TYR A 142 20.54 13.87 11.01
N ASN A 143 20.37 13.25 12.17
CA ASN A 143 21.33 13.28 13.26
C ASN A 143 21.71 11.85 13.67
N ILE A 144 22.99 11.46 13.49
CA ILE A 144 23.53 10.17 13.93
C ILE A 144 24.13 10.23 15.34
N PHE A 145 24.13 11.40 15.99
CA PHE A 145 24.76 11.62 17.29
C PHE A 145 23.72 11.56 18.41
N SER A 146 24.04 10.83 19.48
CA SER A 146 23.32 10.93 20.75
C SER A 146 24.21 11.66 21.77
N PRO A 147 23.64 12.29 22.81
CA PRO A 147 24.40 13.03 23.80
C PRO A 147 25.50 12.24 24.54
N THR A 148 25.31 10.91 24.60
CA THR A 148 26.16 9.98 25.32
C THR A 148 27.06 9.13 24.42
N CYS A 149 27.01 9.34 23.09
CA CYS A 149 27.73 8.47 22.15
C CYS A 149 29.23 8.79 22.07
N GLU A 150 30.02 7.73 21.90
CA GLU A 150 31.42 7.84 21.46
C GLU A 150 31.45 8.03 19.94
N VAL A 151 32.07 9.10 19.45
CA VAL A 151 32.17 9.38 18.02
C VAL A 151 33.57 9.11 17.52
N LYS A 152 33.70 8.33 16.47
CA LYS A 152 34.96 8.09 15.73
C LYS A 152 34.82 8.49 14.29
N ALA A 153 35.82 9.18 13.77
CA ALA A 153 35.79 9.66 12.40
C ALA A 153 37.16 9.47 11.72
N ALA A 154 37.13 9.27 10.42
CA ALA A 154 38.34 9.13 9.61
C ALA A 154 38.20 9.81 8.24
N TYR A 155 39.27 10.40 7.75
CA TYR A 155 39.45 10.67 6.34
C TYR A 155 40.12 9.48 5.66
N LEU A 156 39.59 9.10 4.49
CA LEU A 156 40.28 8.21 3.59
C LEU A 156 41.00 9.02 2.48
N GLY A 157 42.21 8.65 2.21
CA GLY A 157 43.01 9.18 1.11
C GLY A 157 43.64 8.05 0.33
N PHE A 158 44.26 8.39 -0.79
CA PHE A 158 44.96 7.43 -1.60
C PHE A 158 46.34 7.03 -1.03
N LYS A 159 46.73 5.78 -1.28
CA LYS A 159 48.07 5.26 -0.94
C LYS A 159 49.15 5.91 -1.80
N ARG A 160 48.87 6.20 -3.09
CA ARG A 160 49.73 6.81 -4.08
C ARG A 160 49.12 8.12 -4.59
N ASP A 161 49.77 8.79 -5.55
CA ASP A 161 49.26 10.01 -6.18
C ASP A 161 47.89 9.76 -6.83
N SER A 162 47.01 10.76 -6.85
CA SER A 162 45.65 10.65 -7.40
C SER A 162 45.59 10.37 -8.89
N ILE A 163 46.68 10.46 -9.63
CA ILE A 163 46.73 10.10 -11.05
C ILE A 163 46.60 8.57 -11.28
N PHE A 164 46.95 7.74 -10.28
CA PHE A 164 46.85 6.29 -10.39
C PHE A 164 45.40 5.83 -10.19
N PRO A 165 44.89 4.94 -11.07
CA PRO A 165 43.51 4.43 -10.98
C PRO A 165 43.31 3.50 -9.79
N ILE A 166 42.07 3.41 -9.28
CA ILE A 166 41.59 2.35 -8.42
C ILE A 166 40.83 1.32 -9.23
N LYS A 167 40.49 0.17 -8.63
CA LYS A 167 39.66 -0.86 -9.25
C LYS A 167 38.22 -0.35 -9.37
N THR A 168 37.65 -0.48 -10.56
CA THR A 168 36.29 0.02 -10.87
C THR A 168 35.28 -1.10 -10.95
N TYR A 169 33.98 -0.77 -11.07
CA TYR A 169 32.90 -1.73 -11.25
C TYR A 169 33.09 -2.57 -12.55
N LYS A 170 33.77 -2.03 -13.57
CA LYS A 170 34.08 -2.78 -14.81
C LYS A 170 35.01 -3.96 -14.57
N ASP A 171 35.86 -3.84 -13.57
CA ASP A 171 36.86 -4.85 -13.19
C ASP A 171 36.32 -5.84 -12.14
N GLN A 172 35.12 -5.59 -11.58
CA GLN A 172 34.50 -6.42 -10.55
C GLN A 172 33.43 -7.33 -11.14
N GLN A 173 33.19 -8.47 -10.48
CA GLN A 173 32.18 -9.44 -10.92
C GLN A 173 30.79 -9.16 -10.31
N SER A 174 30.73 -8.48 -9.17
CA SER A 174 29.55 -8.10 -8.44
C SER A 174 29.53 -6.60 -8.22
N ASP A 175 28.38 -6.07 -7.79
CA ASP A 175 28.24 -4.68 -7.42
C ASP A 175 29.25 -4.29 -6.31
N PRO A 176 30.17 -3.32 -6.59
CA PRO A 176 31.15 -2.87 -5.61
C PRO A 176 30.53 -2.20 -4.37
N LEU A 177 29.30 -1.70 -4.46
CA LEU A 177 28.62 -1.06 -3.34
C LEU A 177 28.23 -2.06 -2.26
N ASN A 178 28.02 -3.35 -2.62
CA ASN A 178 27.58 -4.38 -1.69
C ASN A 178 28.49 -4.53 -0.46
N ALA A 179 29.80 -4.41 -0.60
CA ALA A 179 30.71 -4.51 0.57
C ALA A 179 30.54 -3.33 1.53
N LEU A 180 30.28 -2.13 1.00
CA LEU A 180 30.05 -0.93 1.82
C LEU A 180 28.69 -1.02 2.53
N THR A 181 27.61 -1.35 1.79
CA THR A 181 26.29 -1.48 2.36
C THR A 181 26.19 -2.65 3.35
N ASN A 182 26.85 -3.78 3.08
CA ASN A 182 26.94 -4.90 4.03
C ASN A 182 27.70 -4.53 5.31
N SER A 183 28.72 -3.67 5.25
CA SER A 183 29.36 -3.18 6.47
C SER A 183 28.44 -2.26 7.28
N LEU A 184 27.62 -1.46 6.61
CA LEU A 184 26.63 -0.58 7.21
C LEU A 184 25.41 -1.33 7.76
N SER A 185 25.01 -2.44 7.15
CA SER A 185 23.86 -3.25 7.62
C SER A 185 24.08 -3.91 8.98
N LYS A 186 25.35 -3.96 9.43
CA LYS A 186 25.73 -4.50 10.75
C LYS A 186 25.73 -3.44 11.86
N ILE A 187 25.42 -2.19 11.55
CA ILE A 187 25.27 -1.12 12.53
C ILE A 187 23.95 -1.33 13.28
N PRO A 188 23.97 -1.47 14.63
CA PRO A 188 22.78 -1.62 15.44
C PRO A 188 21.83 -0.43 15.31
N GLU A 189 20.55 -0.65 15.63
CA GLU A 189 19.50 0.38 15.52
C GLU A 189 19.76 1.65 16.33
N MET A 190 20.40 1.49 17.52
CA MET A 190 20.76 2.60 18.42
C MET A 190 22.06 3.30 18.04
N GLU A 191 22.76 2.84 17.02
CA GLU A 191 24.02 3.40 16.55
C GLU A 191 23.85 4.07 15.19
N GLY A 192 24.77 4.95 14.83
CA GLY A 192 24.75 5.63 13.54
C GLY A 192 26.12 5.58 12.84
N ALA A 193 26.11 5.41 11.52
CA ALA A 193 27.31 5.48 10.71
C ALA A 193 27.02 6.15 9.38
N ALA A 194 27.98 6.94 8.87
CA ALA A 194 27.88 7.62 7.60
C ALA A 194 29.17 7.54 6.80
N ILE A 195 29.04 7.28 5.51
CA ILE A 195 30.09 7.42 4.49
C ILE A 195 29.74 8.65 3.66
N GLN A 196 30.59 9.67 3.67
CA GLN A 196 30.32 10.96 3.02
C GLN A 196 31.36 11.25 1.93
N PHE A 197 30.88 11.55 0.73
CA PHE A 197 31.67 11.99 -0.43
C PHE A 197 31.28 13.43 -0.77
N THR A 198 32.09 14.39 -0.39
CA THR A 198 31.92 15.80 -0.83
C THR A 198 32.70 16.02 -2.10
N ILE A 199 32.01 16.27 -3.21
CA ILE A 199 32.57 16.29 -4.57
C ILE A 199 32.42 17.65 -5.23
N LYS A 200 33.38 18.01 -6.07
CA LYS A 200 33.27 19.13 -7.01
C LYS A 200 34.07 18.84 -8.28
N PRO A 201 33.77 19.46 -9.42
CA PRO A 201 34.52 19.27 -10.66
C PRO A 201 36.01 19.59 -10.45
N ALA A 202 36.90 18.70 -10.92
CA ALA A 202 38.32 18.89 -10.86
C ALA A 202 38.81 19.80 -11.98
N HIS A 203 39.89 20.56 -11.72
CA HIS A 203 40.54 21.38 -12.74
C HIS A 203 41.29 20.50 -13.74
N ALA A 204 41.25 20.84 -15.06
CA ALA A 204 41.87 20.06 -16.13
C ALA A 204 43.37 19.75 -16.02
N ALA A 205 44.09 20.44 -15.14
CA ALA A 205 45.54 20.26 -14.93
C ALA A 205 45.93 18.83 -14.52
N TRP A 206 45.08 18.09 -13.80
CA TRP A 206 45.34 16.70 -13.39
C TRP A 206 45.31 15.76 -14.60
N THR A 207 44.35 15.96 -15.53
CA THR A 207 44.22 15.21 -16.78
C THR A 207 45.48 15.38 -17.64
N GLN A 208 45.93 16.65 -17.85
CA GLN A 208 47.13 16.93 -18.61
C GLN A 208 48.37 16.30 -17.98
N ARG A 209 48.46 16.29 -16.63
CA ARG A 209 49.56 15.65 -15.90
C ARG A 209 49.53 14.12 -16.09
N GLY A 210 48.35 13.49 -16.03
CA GLY A 210 48.19 12.04 -16.24
C GLY A 210 48.60 11.62 -17.65
N ILE A 211 48.11 12.32 -18.67
CA ILE A 211 48.44 12.07 -20.09
C ILE A 211 49.95 12.30 -20.31
N LYS A 212 50.53 13.36 -19.77
CA LYS A 212 51.98 13.64 -19.92
C LYS A 212 52.83 12.52 -19.35
N ILE A 213 52.46 11.96 -18.19
CA ILE A 213 53.22 10.86 -17.57
C ILE A 213 53.02 9.57 -18.39
N ALA A 214 51.79 9.24 -18.80
CA ALA A 214 51.51 8.07 -19.63
C ALA A 214 52.31 8.14 -20.95
N SER A 215 52.27 9.27 -21.64
CA SER A 215 53.00 9.49 -22.91
C SER A 215 54.54 9.42 -22.71
N ALA A 216 55.07 9.97 -21.60
CA ALA A 216 56.49 9.85 -21.30
C ALA A 216 56.90 8.38 -21.04
N MET A 217 56.08 7.60 -20.39
CA MET A 217 56.31 6.15 -20.23
C MET A 217 56.25 5.43 -21.59
N GLN A 218 55.28 5.70 -22.42
CA GLN A 218 55.20 5.12 -23.79
C GLN A 218 56.38 5.48 -24.67
N GLN A 219 57.05 6.63 -24.41
CA GLN A 219 58.29 7.07 -25.04
C GLN A 219 59.55 6.42 -24.44
N GLY A 220 59.39 5.37 -23.59
CA GLY A 220 60.54 4.63 -23.02
C GLY A 220 61.15 5.26 -21.77
N LYS A 221 60.42 6.08 -21.00
CA LYS A 221 60.84 6.55 -19.66
C LYS A 221 60.29 5.64 -18.59
N SER A 222 61.09 5.32 -17.61
CA SER A 222 60.65 4.59 -16.43
C SER A 222 59.57 5.42 -15.66
N LEU A 223 58.69 4.76 -14.89
CA LEU A 223 57.67 5.43 -14.06
C LEU A 223 58.29 6.49 -13.12
N LYS A 224 59.49 6.21 -12.57
CA LYS A 224 60.20 7.15 -11.68
C LYS A 224 60.62 8.43 -12.40
N GLU A 225 61.13 8.29 -13.62
CA GLU A 225 61.55 9.42 -14.44
C GLU A 225 60.34 10.23 -14.94
N ALA A 226 59.31 9.54 -15.40
CA ALA A 226 58.07 10.15 -15.89
C ALA A 226 57.35 10.96 -14.82
N THR A 227 57.39 10.52 -13.54
CA THR A 227 56.78 11.22 -12.43
C THR A 227 57.63 12.34 -11.84
N GLY A 228 58.91 12.51 -12.31
CA GLY A 228 59.83 13.53 -11.84
C GLY A 228 60.44 13.26 -10.45
N GLN A 229 60.21 12.11 -9.86
CA GLN A 229 60.75 11.75 -8.54
C GLN A 229 62.24 11.51 -8.54
N GLY A 230 62.86 11.26 -9.72
CA GLY A 230 64.28 11.14 -9.87
C GLY A 230 65.03 12.47 -9.91
N THR A 231 64.40 13.55 -10.36
CA THR A 231 65.04 14.85 -10.56
C THR A 231 65.09 15.66 -9.25
N ILE A 232 64.13 15.52 -8.34
CA ILE A 232 64.13 16.24 -7.03
C ILE A 232 65.21 15.63 -6.12
N MET A 233 65.44 14.32 -6.11
CA MET A 233 66.48 13.70 -5.31
C MET A 233 67.87 13.98 -5.87
N LYS A 234 68.04 14.06 -7.20
CA LYS A 234 69.28 14.45 -7.85
C LYS A 234 69.62 15.91 -7.56
N ASN A 235 68.64 16.83 -7.71
CA ASN A 235 68.86 18.23 -7.44
C ASN A 235 69.11 18.54 -5.95
N VAL A 236 68.59 17.76 -5.01
CA VAL A 236 68.93 17.88 -3.58
C VAL A 236 70.24 17.23 -3.27
N SER A 237 70.62 16.09 -3.93
CA SER A 237 71.92 15.50 -3.74
C SER A 237 73.04 16.34 -4.42
N ASP A 238 72.75 16.93 -5.57
CA ASP A 238 73.71 17.83 -6.29
C ASP A 238 73.81 19.18 -5.59
N ALA A 239 72.77 19.72 -4.98
CA ALA A 239 72.79 20.90 -4.12
C ALA A 239 73.51 20.62 -2.80
N PHE A 240 73.39 19.43 -2.23
CA PHE A 240 74.08 19.03 -1.01
C PHE A 240 75.52 18.68 -1.31
N SER A 241 75.88 18.09 -2.43
CA SER A 241 77.24 17.81 -2.85
C SER A 241 77.95 19.10 -3.27
N GLY A 242 77.24 20.03 -3.94
CA GLY A 242 77.80 21.37 -4.26
C GLY A 242 78.02 22.22 -3.05
N ALA A 243 77.21 22.12 -1.98
CA ALA A 243 77.43 22.86 -0.73
C ALA A 243 78.53 22.29 0.15
N VAL A 244 78.77 20.96 0.04
CA VAL A 244 79.92 20.31 0.77
C VAL A 244 81.21 20.46 0.02
N THR A 245 81.23 20.63 -1.29
CA THR A 245 82.41 20.86 -2.11
C THR A 245 82.84 22.34 -2.14
N ALA A 246 81.91 23.27 -1.97
CA ALA A 246 82.25 24.70 -1.87
C ALA A 246 82.92 25.10 -0.54
N GLY A 247 82.85 24.30 0.50
CA GLY A 247 83.43 24.52 1.81
C GLY A 247 84.87 23.92 2.03
N LEU A 248 85.45 23.21 1.06
CA LEU A 248 86.69 22.48 1.22
C LEU A 248 87.71 22.65 0.06
N SER A 249 87.49 23.59 -0.89
CA SER A 249 88.33 23.80 -2.06
C SER A 249 89.31 24.94 -1.99
N ASP A 250 89.63 25.56 -0.77
CA ASP A 250 90.61 26.57 -0.66
C ASP A 250 91.95 26.10 -0.16
N VAL A 251 92.20 24.79 -0.15
CA VAL A 251 93.58 24.26 0.15
C VAL A 251 93.83 23.09 -0.80
N ARG A 252 94.21 23.39 -2.04
CA ARG A 252 95.16 22.66 -2.89
C ARG A 252 95.08 23.14 -4.35
N SER A 253 95.60 24.29 -4.63
CA SER A 253 96.10 24.60 -5.96
C SER A 253 97.50 24.01 -6.10
N ASN A 254 97.80 23.64 -7.29
CA ASN A 254 99.11 23.15 -7.84
C ASN A 254 99.34 21.62 -7.73
N PHE A 255 99.15 20.96 -8.75
CA PHE A 255 100.11 20.18 -9.50
C PHE A 255 99.36 19.29 -10.54
N ILE A 256 99.94 19.43 -11.75
CA ILE A 256 99.98 18.51 -12.86
C ILE A 256 98.87 18.66 -13.99
N THR A 257 99.36 19.32 -14.94
CA THR A 257 99.25 19.31 -16.42
C THR A 257 98.75 18.07 -17.15
N ALA A 258 97.90 18.35 -18.11
CA ALA A 258 97.86 17.86 -19.47
C ALA A 258 97.87 16.36 -19.74
N SER A 259 96.75 15.85 -20.31
CA SER A 259 96.81 15.35 -21.65
C SER A 259 95.45 14.75 -22.06
N ASP A 260 95.17 14.96 -23.32
CA ASP A 260 94.25 14.23 -24.22
C ASP A 260 92.70 14.34 -24.03
N LYS A 261 92.13 15.23 -24.79
CA LYS A 261 91.49 15.10 -26.15
C LYS A 261 90.76 13.83 -26.40
N GLU A 262 89.44 14.11 -26.75
CA GLU A 262 88.61 13.37 -27.66
C GLU A 262 88.02 12.01 -27.24
N SER A 263 86.77 11.98 -26.89
CA SER A 263 85.83 11.20 -27.61
C SER A 263 84.41 11.70 -27.35
N GLY A 264 83.76 12.32 -28.37
CA GLY A 264 82.38 12.48 -28.49
C GLY A 264 81.70 11.11 -28.46
N GLY A 265 81.24 10.72 -27.28
CA GLY A 265 80.38 9.55 -27.06
C GLY A 265 78.98 10.08 -27.01
N ASP A 266 78.32 9.99 -28.15
CA ASP A 266 76.91 9.99 -28.25
C ASP A 266 76.39 8.92 -27.26
N LYS A 267 75.89 9.34 -26.08
CA LYS A 267 75.23 8.44 -25.17
C LYS A 267 73.96 8.02 -25.90
N MET A 268 74.02 6.92 -26.65
CA MET A 268 72.84 6.14 -27.06
C MET A 268 71.92 6.06 -25.84
N LYS A 269 70.80 6.80 -25.87
CA LYS A 269 69.68 6.57 -25.00
C LYS A 269 69.32 5.11 -25.23
N LYS A 270 69.69 4.22 -24.25
CA LYS A 270 69.15 2.87 -24.21
C LYS A 270 67.64 3.03 -24.22
N ASP A 271 67.01 2.61 -25.30
CA ASP A 271 65.54 2.48 -25.40
C ASP A 271 65.12 1.59 -24.25
N TYR A 272 64.63 2.18 -23.14
CA TYR A 272 64.07 1.47 -22.01
C TYR A 272 62.75 0.80 -22.49
N LYS A 273 62.80 -0.53 -22.64
CA LYS A 273 61.57 -1.30 -22.93
C LYS A 273 60.77 -1.39 -21.64
N LEU A 274 59.55 -0.88 -21.65
CA LEU A 274 58.63 -1.03 -20.56
C LEU A 274 58.39 -2.50 -20.23
N SER A 275 58.38 -2.84 -18.96
CA SER A 275 57.93 -4.13 -18.50
C SER A 275 56.39 -4.26 -18.73
N PRO A 276 55.85 -5.47 -18.88
CA PRO A 276 54.37 -5.65 -19.04
C PRO A 276 53.58 -4.93 -17.92
N LEU A 277 54.12 -4.86 -16.71
CA LEU A 277 53.51 -4.16 -15.62
C LEU A 277 53.47 -2.63 -15.83
N GLU A 278 54.59 -2.07 -16.37
CA GLU A 278 54.66 -0.64 -16.67
C GLU A 278 53.79 -0.23 -17.83
N GLU A 279 53.61 -1.11 -18.83
CA GLU A 279 52.66 -0.88 -19.90
C GLU A 279 51.22 -0.84 -19.41
N GLU A 280 50.85 -1.75 -18.50
CA GLU A 280 49.52 -1.73 -17.86
C GLU A 280 49.30 -0.48 -17.00
N ILE A 281 50.33 -0.02 -16.30
CA ILE A 281 50.28 1.22 -15.52
C ILE A 281 50.12 2.43 -16.47
N ALA A 282 50.84 2.49 -17.59
CA ALA A 282 50.68 3.57 -18.55
C ALA A 282 49.28 3.61 -19.17
N LYS A 283 48.73 2.47 -19.56
CA LYS A 283 47.34 2.32 -20.05
C LYS A 283 46.34 2.74 -18.99
N GLY A 284 46.54 2.33 -17.73
CA GLY A 284 45.68 2.72 -16.60
C GLY A 284 45.65 4.21 -16.34
N LEU A 285 46.83 4.88 -16.43
CA LEU A 285 46.97 6.34 -16.28
C LEU A 285 46.25 7.10 -17.40
N GLU A 286 46.38 6.62 -18.65
CA GLU A 286 45.74 7.16 -19.84
C GLU A 286 44.20 7.02 -19.73
N ALA A 287 43.72 5.81 -19.42
CA ALA A 287 42.32 5.51 -19.26
C ALA A 287 41.69 6.38 -18.15
N LYS A 288 42.36 6.55 -16.98
CA LYS A 288 41.89 7.41 -15.93
C LYS A 288 41.82 8.86 -16.35
N ALA A 289 42.86 9.36 -17.02
CA ALA A 289 42.98 10.75 -17.47
C ALA A 289 42.06 11.07 -18.66
N GLY A 290 41.56 10.07 -19.38
CA GLY A 290 40.61 10.24 -20.48
C GLY A 290 39.17 10.56 -20.06
N LEU A 291 38.83 10.47 -18.77
CA LEU A 291 37.50 10.70 -18.24
C LEU A 291 37.44 12.00 -17.41
N LEU A 292 36.21 12.53 -17.24
CA LEU A 292 35.97 13.69 -16.37
C LEU A 292 36.31 13.34 -14.93
N GLY A 293 36.91 14.29 -14.18
CA GLY A 293 37.36 14.07 -12.83
C GLY A 293 36.70 14.99 -11.80
N PHE A 294 36.59 14.50 -10.58
CA PHE A 294 36.07 15.23 -9.42
C PHE A 294 37.11 15.26 -8.31
N GLU A 295 37.28 16.42 -7.71
CA GLU A 295 37.96 16.53 -6.40
C GLU A 295 36.98 16.03 -5.35
N CYS A 296 37.39 15.09 -4.52
CA CYS A 296 36.55 14.45 -3.51
C CYS A 296 37.18 14.47 -2.13
N ASN A 297 36.39 14.79 -1.10
CA ASN A 297 36.69 14.45 0.27
C ASN A 297 35.88 13.21 0.69
N LEU A 298 36.56 12.19 1.14
CA LEU A 298 35.94 10.95 1.62
C LEU A 298 36.08 10.85 3.13
N ARG A 299 34.97 10.91 3.84
CA ARG A 299 34.86 10.84 5.30
C ARG A 299 34.02 9.66 5.71
N ILE A 300 34.39 9.07 6.85
CA ILE A 300 33.57 8.06 7.53
C ILE A 300 33.42 8.49 8.96
N VAL A 301 32.18 8.51 9.45
CA VAL A 301 31.84 8.86 10.83
C VAL A 301 30.97 7.77 11.41
N VAL A 302 31.29 7.35 12.63
CA VAL A 302 30.52 6.34 13.39
C VAL A 302 30.26 6.87 14.79
N ALA A 303 29.03 6.76 15.25
CA ALA A 303 28.60 7.10 16.59
C ALA A 303 27.97 5.86 17.26
N SER A 304 28.44 5.53 18.46
CA SER A 304 27.98 4.37 19.24
C SER A 304 27.87 4.74 20.71
N GLU A 305 26.84 4.24 21.38
CA GLU A 305 26.71 4.38 22.84
C GLU A 305 27.57 3.35 23.60
N VAL A 306 28.05 2.32 22.91
CA VAL A 306 28.90 1.27 23.50
C VAL A 306 30.36 1.66 23.34
N ALA A 307 31.07 1.75 24.45
CA ALA A 307 32.48 2.14 24.48
C ALA A 307 33.35 1.21 23.61
N GLY A 308 34.19 1.79 22.77
CA GLY A 308 35.09 1.06 21.84
C GLY A 308 34.40 0.51 20.59
N HIS A 309 33.08 0.41 20.55
CA HIS A 309 32.35 -0.16 19.41
C HIS A 309 32.46 0.75 18.17
N ALA A 310 32.42 2.06 18.35
CA ALA A 310 32.60 3.02 17.27
C ALA A 310 33.94 2.84 16.51
N GLU A 311 35.03 2.52 17.19
CA GLU A 311 36.33 2.26 16.54
C GLU A 311 36.33 0.98 15.74
N ILE A 312 35.71 -0.11 16.27
CA ILE A 312 35.58 -1.40 15.59
C ILE A 312 34.77 -1.23 14.30
N GLN A 313 33.60 -0.60 14.38
CA GLN A 313 32.74 -0.35 13.23
C GLN A 313 33.40 0.56 12.18
N LEU A 314 34.08 1.62 12.63
CA LEU A 314 34.87 2.46 11.74
C LEU A 314 35.90 1.67 10.95
N ASN A 315 36.65 0.78 11.62
CA ASN A 315 37.68 -0.06 10.98
C ASN A 315 37.03 -1.08 10.03
N ASN A 316 35.88 -1.65 10.36
CA ASN A 316 35.14 -2.54 9.46
C ASN A 316 34.75 -1.84 8.16
N ILE A 317 34.20 -0.61 8.25
CA ILE A 317 33.85 0.18 7.08
C ILE A 317 35.12 0.55 6.28
N VAL A 318 36.20 0.98 6.94
CA VAL A 318 37.48 1.31 6.28
C VAL A 318 38.03 0.09 5.54
N ASN A 319 37.97 -1.09 6.12
CA ASN A 319 38.45 -2.35 5.52
C ASN A 319 37.64 -2.73 4.26
N ALA A 320 36.33 -2.41 4.19
CA ALA A 320 35.52 -2.64 3.01
C ALA A 320 36.02 -1.88 1.77
N PHE A 321 36.74 -0.77 1.95
CA PHE A 321 37.39 -0.08 0.83
C PHE A 321 38.60 -0.82 0.26
N GLY A 322 39.07 -1.88 0.88
CA GLY A 322 40.18 -2.73 0.37
C GLY A 322 39.85 -3.37 -0.99
N GLN A 323 38.61 -3.62 -1.30
CA GLN A 323 38.18 -4.19 -2.59
C GLN A 323 38.50 -3.32 -3.81
N TYR A 324 38.66 -2.02 -3.62
CA TYR A 324 39.00 -1.05 -4.68
C TYR A 324 40.51 -0.95 -4.94
N GLU A 325 41.34 -1.73 -4.26
CA GLU A 325 42.78 -1.70 -4.41
C GLU A 325 43.23 -2.40 -5.69
N LEU A 326 44.02 -1.70 -6.50
CA LEU A 326 44.78 -2.23 -7.60
C LEU A 326 46.23 -2.40 -7.15
N ALA A 327 46.54 -3.52 -6.52
CA ALA A 327 47.88 -3.79 -6.01
C ALA A 327 48.95 -3.71 -7.13
N ASN A 328 50.04 -3.01 -6.88
CA ASN A 328 51.20 -2.81 -7.80
C ASN A 328 50.93 -2.00 -9.09
N LYS A 329 49.71 -2.06 -9.65
CA LYS A 329 49.36 -1.44 -10.94
C LYS A 329 48.69 -0.06 -10.76
N GLY A 330 47.95 0.17 -9.67
CA GLY A 330 47.17 1.36 -9.46
C GLY A 330 47.27 1.90 -8.05
N ASN A 331 46.14 2.26 -7.47
CA ASN A 331 46.00 2.90 -6.18
C ASN A 331 45.10 2.07 -5.23
N GLY A 332 44.95 2.56 -4.02
CA GLY A 332 44.07 2.03 -2.98
C GLY A 332 43.87 3.07 -1.89
N PHE A 333 42.94 2.80 -1.00
CA PHE A 333 42.63 3.70 0.09
C PHE A 333 43.46 3.42 1.33
N LYS A 334 43.72 4.48 2.13
CA LYS A 334 44.27 4.39 3.47
C LYS A 334 43.66 5.41 4.40
N LYS A 335 43.57 5.08 5.67
CA LYS A 335 43.16 6.01 6.74
C LYS A 335 44.25 7.08 6.88
N LEU A 336 43.90 8.37 6.74
CA LEU A 336 44.82 9.46 6.89
C LEU A 336 45.09 9.74 8.37
N LYS A 337 46.37 9.89 8.71
CA LYS A 337 46.75 10.24 10.07
C LYS A 337 46.20 11.64 10.44
N MET A 338 45.62 11.74 11.63
CA MET A 338 45.09 12.97 12.18
C MET A 338 45.83 13.33 13.44
N HIS A 339 46.20 14.58 13.60
CA HIS A 339 46.72 15.08 14.87
C HIS A 339 45.57 15.18 15.89
N PHE A 340 45.88 14.93 17.15
CA PHE A 340 44.91 14.93 18.25
C PHE A 340 44.02 16.20 18.27
N TRP A 341 44.60 17.36 18.04
CA TRP A 341 43.93 18.67 18.03
C TRP A 341 42.93 18.86 16.87
N ASN A 342 42.92 18.01 15.87
CA ASN A 342 42.06 18.12 14.69
C ASN A 342 40.94 17.09 14.67
N ARG A 343 40.72 16.30 15.74
CA ARG A 343 39.71 15.26 15.75
C ARG A 343 38.30 15.84 15.68
N ASN A 344 37.98 16.87 16.44
CA ASN A 344 36.66 17.51 16.42
C ASN A 344 36.38 18.21 15.09
N LYS A 345 37.41 18.71 14.43
CA LYS A 345 37.27 19.39 13.15
C LYS A 345 36.72 18.50 12.03
N ILE A 346 36.98 17.19 12.04
CA ILE A 346 36.44 16.29 11.04
C ILE A 346 34.94 16.11 11.25
N ILE A 347 34.47 16.13 12.51
CA ILE A 347 33.05 16.05 12.87
C ILE A 347 32.35 17.33 12.41
N ASP A 348 32.92 18.50 12.66
CA ASP A 348 32.41 19.78 12.15
C ASP A 348 32.35 19.79 10.62
N GLU A 349 33.45 19.35 9.96
CA GLU A 349 33.51 19.27 8.49
C GLU A 349 32.50 18.24 7.92
N PHE A 350 32.10 17.22 8.67
CA PHE A 350 31.07 16.28 8.33
C PHE A 350 29.67 16.91 8.50
N ILE A 351 29.37 17.49 9.65
CA ILE A 351 28.06 18.10 9.95
C ILE A 351 27.76 19.23 8.95
N PHE A 352 28.73 20.15 8.76
CA PHE A 352 28.56 21.28 7.83
C PHE A 352 28.90 20.95 6.38
N ARG A 353 29.26 19.69 6.09
CA ARG A 353 29.60 19.19 4.75
C ARG A 353 30.65 20.03 4.01
N THR A 354 31.56 20.64 4.74
CA THR A 354 32.56 21.58 4.18
C THR A 354 33.64 20.85 3.39
N PHE A 355 34.08 21.45 2.26
CA PHE A 355 35.14 20.89 1.43
C PHE A 355 36.56 21.26 1.94
N ASN A 356 37.37 20.25 2.29
CA ASN A 356 38.73 20.44 2.76
C ASN A 356 39.73 20.29 1.59
N LYS A 357 40.27 21.41 1.11
CA LYS A 357 41.23 21.48 -0.01
C LYS A 357 42.53 20.69 0.23
N LYS A 358 42.95 20.51 1.50
CA LYS A 358 44.18 19.80 1.85
C LYS A 358 44.08 18.28 1.86
N ARG A 359 42.85 17.76 1.96
CA ARG A 359 42.56 16.32 2.09
C ARG A 359 41.78 15.75 0.91
N LYS A 360 41.87 16.42 -0.23
CA LYS A 360 41.17 16.00 -1.45
C LYS A 360 41.92 14.86 -2.15
N ILE A 361 41.17 13.99 -2.75
CA ILE A 361 41.63 13.01 -3.75
C ILE A 361 40.92 13.33 -5.09
N ILE A 362 41.46 12.82 -6.20
CA ILE A 362 40.82 12.99 -7.50
C ILE A 362 40.32 11.64 -8.00
N LEU A 363 39.01 11.57 -8.23
CA LEU A 363 38.31 10.41 -8.79
C LEU A 363 37.79 10.78 -10.17
N ASN A 364 37.88 9.89 -11.15
CA ASN A 364 37.15 10.05 -12.38
C ASN A 364 35.70 9.57 -12.26
N THR A 365 34.85 9.77 -13.29
CA THR A 365 33.42 9.39 -13.24
C THR A 365 33.24 7.90 -12.98
N GLN A 366 34.04 7.01 -13.55
CA GLN A 366 33.98 5.58 -13.34
C GLN A 366 34.33 5.15 -11.91
N GLU A 367 35.40 5.74 -11.35
CA GLU A 367 35.84 5.48 -9.98
C GLU A 367 34.81 6.00 -8.96
N LEU A 368 34.24 7.19 -9.22
CA LEU A 368 33.20 7.75 -8.38
C LEU A 368 31.93 6.92 -8.43
N THR A 369 31.51 6.47 -9.62
CA THR A 369 30.39 5.55 -9.81
C THR A 369 30.58 4.23 -9.04
N SER A 370 31.81 3.71 -9.01
CA SER A 370 32.12 2.48 -8.27
C SER A 370 32.00 2.64 -6.77
N LEU A 371 32.20 3.85 -6.24
CA LEU A 371 32.15 4.18 -4.81
C LEU A 371 30.76 4.62 -4.33
N TRP A 372 30.01 5.29 -5.21
CA TRP A 372 28.67 5.72 -4.92
C TRP A 372 27.79 5.72 -6.18
N HIS A 373 26.75 4.96 -6.15
CA HIS A 373 25.60 5.01 -7.07
C HIS A 373 24.33 4.66 -6.26
N PRO A 374 23.14 4.97 -6.74
CA PRO A 374 21.90 4.48 -6.10
C PRO A 374 21.90 2.96 -6.01
N PRO A 375 21.26 2.37 -4.97
CA PRO A 375 21.23 0.93 -4.83
C PRO A 375 20.53 0.27 -6.03
N LEU A 376 21.07 -0.85 -6.50
CA LEU A 376 20.51 -1.57 -7.63
C LEU A 376 19.26 -2.36 -7.18
N PRO A 377 18.26 -2.56 -8.06
CA PRO A 377 17.07 -3.35 -7.73
C PRO A 377 17.39 -4.75 -7.22
N GLN A 378 18.51 -5.35 -7.69
CA GLN A 378 18.97 -6.68 -7.30
C GLN A 378 19.86 -6.68 -6.06
N THR A 379 20.10 -5.55 -5.41
CA THR A 379 20.93 -5.50 -4.20
C THR A 379 20.29 -6.29 -3.06
N GLU A 380 20.99 -7.32 -2.58
CA GLU A 380 20.51 -8.22 -1.52
C GLU A 380 20.82 -7.70 -0.09
N THR A 381 21.57 -6.62 0.04
CA THR A 381 21.92 -6.07 1.37
C THR A 381 20.64 -5.78 2.16
N PRO A 382 20.49 -6.34 3.37
CA PRO A 382 19.33 -6.07 4.21
C PRO A 382 19.32 -4.61 4.67
N ASN A 383 18.14 -4.16 5.07
CA ASN A 383 17.91 -2.84 5.69
C ASN A 383 18.16 -1.62 4.80
N ILE A 384 18.31 -1.77 3.48
CA ILE A 384 18.26 -0.61 2.57
C ILE A 384 16.82 -0.08 2.54
N LEU A 385 16.67 1.25 2.65
CA LEU A 385 15.38 1.90 2.49
C LEU A 385 14.99 1.96 1.00
N TRP A 386 14.08 1.09 0.62
CA TRP A 386 13.51 1.03 -0.72
C TRP A 386 12.23 1.86 -0.82
N LEU A 387 11.90 2.31 -2.02
CA LEU A 387 10.60 2.84 -2.33
C LEU A 387 9.58 1.70 -2.23
N ALA A 388 8.51 1.88 -1.45
CA ALA A 388 7.50 0.84 -1.24
C ALA A 388 6.79 0.45 -2.55
N ALA A 389 6.39 1.44 -3.36
CA ALA A 389 5.77 1.24 -4.67
C ALA A 389 6.18 2.38 -5.62
N ARG A 390 6.21 2.09 -6.93
CA ARG A 390 6.45 3.11 -7.96
C ARG A 390 5.41 4.21 -7.87
N LYS A 391 5.82 5.45 -8.20
CA LYS A 391 4.92 6.59 -8.34
C LYS A 391 4.84 7.00 -9.81
N ALA A 392 3.65 7.33 -10.26
CA ALA A 392 3.38 7.79 -11.61
C ALA A 392 2.63 9.13 -11.58
N PRO A 393 2.84 10.01 -12.58
CA PRO A 393 2.16 11.30 -12.64
C PRO A 393 0.67 11.13 -12.94
N ALA A 394 -0.14 12.00 -12.36
CA ALA A 394 -1.54 12.13 -12.77
C ALA A 394 -1.60 12.59 -14.25
N PRO A 395 -2.63 12.15 -15.02
CA PRO A 395 -2.86 12.65 -16.37
C PRO A 395 -3.02 14.16 -16.41
N VAL A 396 -2.66 14.77 -17.54
CA VAL A 396 -2.81 16.23 -17.74
C VAL A 396 -4.29 16.64 -17.81
N GLU A 397 -5.13 15.71 -18.25
CA GLU A 397 -6.57 15.89 -18.49
C GLU A 397 -7.41 15.76 -17.20
N ILE A 398 -6.80 15.71 -16.02
CA ILE A 398 -7.55 15.61 -14.73
C ILE A 398 -8.60 16.72 -14.65
N PRO A 399 -9.87 16.39 -14.37
CA PRO A 399 -10.94 17.38 -14.23
C PRO A 399 -10.66 18.38 -13.10
N ARG A 400 -11.04 19.64 -13.32
CA ARG A 400 -10.97 20.68 -12.29
C ARG A 400 -12.21 20.74 -11.40
N GLU A 401 -13.29 20.11 -11.82
CA GLU A 401 -14.60 20.03 -11.16
C GLU A 401 -15.00 18.57 -10.90
N GLY A 402 -16.02 18.37 -10.09
CA GLY A 402 -16.50 17.07 -9.67
C GLY A 402 -15.95 16.63 -8.30
N ILE A 403 -16.31 15.43 -7.88
CA ILE A 403 -15.94 14.89 -6.59
C ILE A 403 -14.42 14.71 -6.45
N MET A 404 -13.88 15.12 -5.31
CA MET A 404 -12.47 14.97 -5.00
C MET A 404 -12.20 13.56 -4.43
N LEU A 405 -11.27 12.83 -5.04
CA LEU A 405 -10.85 11.50 -4.60
C LEU A 405 -9.59 11.56 -3.71
N GLY A 406 -8.75 12.58 -3.89
CA GLY A 406 -7.48 12.72 -3.21
C GLY A 406 -6.51 13.56 -4.03
N TYR A 407 -5.22 13.31 -3.86
CA TYR A 407 -4.18 14.03 -4.61
C TYR A 407 -3.04 13.11 -5.03
N ASN A 408 -2.44 13.41 -6.17
CA ASN A 408 -1.19 12.82 -6.62
C ASN A 408 -0.03 13.73 -6.22
N VAL A 409 1.05 13.16 -5.71
CA VAL A 409 2.32 13.87 -5.51
C VAL A 409 3.38 13.19 -6.36
N TYR A 410 3.77 13.86 -7.42
CA TYR A 410 4.79 13.37 -8.33
C TYR A 410 5.85 14.45 -8.58
N ARG A 411 7.10 14.13 -8.28
CA ARG A 411 8.25 15.06 -8.41
C ARG A 411 7.99 16.42 -7.74
N GLY A 412 7.46 16.40 -6.52
CA GLY A 412 7.17 17.62 -5.75
C GLY A 412 5.91 18.38 -6.19
N VAL A 413 5.27 18.00 -7.30
CA VAL A 413 4.03 18.63 -7.76
C VAL A 413 2.83 17.91 -7.16
N LYS A 414 1.98 18.64 -6.42
CA LYS A 414 0.71 18.15 -5.88
C LYS A 414 -0.41 18.45 -6.86
N THR A 415 -1.05 17.42 -7.41
CA THR A 415 -2.20 17.51 -8.32
C THR A 415 -3.44 16.95 -7.64
N MET A 416 -4.51 17.73 -7.56
CA MET A 416 -5.79 17.29 -7.00
C MET A 416 -6.49 16.35 -7.97
N ILE A 417 -6.98 15.21 -7.50
CA ILE A 417 -7.64 14.20 -8.32
C ILE A 417 -9.14 14.32 -8.13
N ARG A 418 -9.83 14.62 -9.22
CA ARG A 418 -11.28 14.77 -9.24
C ARG A 418 -11.90 13.87 -10.30
N MET A 419 -13.18 13.52 -10.12
CA MET A 419 -13.98 12.73 -11.05
C MET A 419 -15.30 13.43 -11.32
N LYS A 420 -15.63 13.64 -12.62
CA LYS A 420 -16.88 14.24 -13.05
C LYS A 420 -18.08 13.34 -12.77
N ASP A 421 -19.25 13.94 -12.56
CA ASP A 421 -20.49 13.18 -12.32
C ASP A 421 -20.86 12.26 -13.50
N ASP A 422 -20.65 12.69 -14.74
CA ASP A 422 -20.90 11.86 -15.93
C ASP A 422 -20.03 10.60 -16.00
N ASP A 423 -18.77 10.70 -15.54
CA ASP A 423 -17.86 9.56 -15.49
C ASP A 423 -18.20 8.62 -14.33
N ARG A 424 -18.75 9.14 -13.21
CA ARG A 424 -19.22 8.35 -12.07
C ARG A 424 -20.36 7.42 -12.45
N ARG A 425 -21.18 7.77 -13.43
CA ARG A 425 -22.27 6.91 -13.94
C ARG A 425 -21.76 5.59 -14.53
N ARG A 426 -20.46 5.45 -14.77
CA ARG A 426 -19.81 4.19 -15.15
C ARG A 426 -19.24 3.42 -13.96
N HIS A 427 -19.74 3.71 -12.79
CA HIS A 427 -19.43 3.01 -11.55
C HIS A 427 -17.96 3.11 -11.12
N ALA A 428 -17.70 2.83 -9.86
CA ALA A 428 -16.35 2.77 -9.28
C ALA A 428 -16.17 1.47 -8.49
N TYR A 429 -15.03 0.82 -8.69
CA TYR A 429 -14.65 -0.38 -8.00
C TYR A 429 -13.39 -0.15 -7.16
N ILE A 430 -13.48 -0.48 -5.88
CA ILE A 430 -12.44 -0.24 -4.89
C ILE A 430 -12.03 -1.58 -4.28
N ILE A 431 -10.74 -1.92 -4.38
CA ILE A 431 -10.23 -3.17 -3.81
C ILE A 431 -9.03 -2.90 -2.89
N GLY A 432 -8.88 -3.69 -1.84
CA GLY A 432 -7.71 -3.64 -0.96
C GLY A 432 -7.91 -4.35 0.37
N LYS A 433 -6.82 -4.70 1.03
CA LYS A 433 -6.82 -5.32 2.36
C LYS A 433 -7.52 -4.45 3.41
N SER A 434 -7.95 -5.07 4.51
CA SER A 434 -8.50 -4.34 5.65
C SER A 434 -7.51 -3.31 6.19
N GLY A 435 -7.99 -2.12 6.57
CA GLY A 435 -7.17 -1.02 7.09
C GLY A 435 -6.30 -0.31 6.06
N SER A 436 -6.45 -0.56 4.76
CA SER A 436 -5.67 0.08 3.69
C SER A 436 -6.14 1.50 3.32
N GLY A 437 -7.43 1.84 3.61
CA GLY A 437 -8.03 3.15 3.32
C GLY A 437 -9.28 3.12 2.44
N LYS A 438 -9.84 1.93 2.10
CA LYS A 438 -11.06 1.81 1.28
C LYS A 438 -12.24 2.60 1.86
N SER A 439 -12.60 2.30 3.12
CA SER A 439 -13.73 2.94 3.78
C SER A 439 -13.50 4.44 3.99
N THR A 440 -12.26 4.88 4.18
CA THR A 440 -11.89 6.30 4.24
C THR A 440 -12.17 7.02 2.92
N LEU A 441 -11.81 6.40 1.77
CA LEU A 441 -12.13 6.98 0.46
C LEU A 441 -13.63 7.06 0.24
N MET A 442 -14.37 5.98 0.54
CA MET A 442 -15.83 5.95 0.42
C MET A 442 -16.47 7.01 1.32
N LEU A 443 -16.02 7.14 2.56
CA LEU A 443 -16.50 8.17 3.48
C LEU A 443 -16.27 9.59 2.95
N SER A 444 -15.06 9.88 2.47
CA SER A 444 -14.74 11.18 1.87
C SER A 444 -15.65 11.50 0.67
N MET A 445 -15.95 10.51 -0.17
CA MET A 445 -16.87 10.67 -1.29
C MET A 445 -18.31 10.89 -0.81
N MET A 446 -18.78 10.09 0.15
CA MET A 446 -20.13 10.23 0.73
C MET A 446 -20.37 11.59 1.36
N ILE A 447 -19.39 12.09 2.15
CA ILE A 447 -19.49 13.40 2.79
C ILE A 447 -19.70 14.50 1.74
N GLN A 448 -18.92 14.47 0.66
CA GLN A 448 -19.05 15.45 -0.43
C GLN A 448 -20.41 15.35 -1.13
N ASP A 449 -20.88 14.13 -1.45
CA ASP A 449 -22.20 13.93 -2.08
C ASP A 449 -23.35 14.40 -1.20
N ILE A 450 -23.28 14.14 0.11
CA ILE A 450 -24.26 14.59 1.08
C ILE A 450 -24.28 16.13 1.16
N GLN A 451 -23.11 16.76 1.24
CA GLN A 451 -22.97 18.22 1.30
C GLN A 451 -23.38 18.90 -0.01
N ASP A 452 -23.15 18.28 -1.15
CA ASP A 452 -23.54 18.77 -2.48
C ASP A 452 -25.05 18.57 -2.76
N GLY A 453 -25.83 18.07 -1.82
CA GLY A 453 -27.27 17.88 -1.99
C GLY A 453 -27.65 16.72 -2.92
N LYS A 454 -26.76 15.74 -3.11
CA LYS A 454 -27.01 14.56 -3.95
C LYS A 454 -27.77 13.48 -3.20
N GLY A 455 -28.40 12.56 -3.95
CA GLY A 455 -29.02 11.36 -3.39
C GLY A 455 -27.97 10.30 -3.09
N VAL A 456 -27.95 9.78 -1.86
CA VAL A 456 -26.93 8.83 -1.38
C VAL A 456 -27.59 7.62 -0.75
N GLY A 457 -27.16 6.42 -1.15
CA GLY A 457 -27.51 5.16 -0.49
C GLY A 457 -26.21 4.49 0.03
N VAL A 458 -26.24 3.99 1.26
CA VAL A 458 -25.10 3.28 1.85
C VAL A 458 -25.56 1.95 2.43
N ILE A 459 -24.88 0.86 2.06
CA ILE A 459 -25.12 -0.47 2.63
C ILE A 459 -23.82 -0.88 3.33
N ASP A 460 -23.86 -0.94 4.67
CA ASP A 460 -22.71 -1.27 5.49
C ASP A 460 -23.01 -2.47 6.40
N PRO A 461 -22.34 -3.61 6.22
CA PRO A 461 -22.53 -4.79 7.05
C PRO A 461 -21.96 -4.63 8.48
N HIS A 462 -21.07 -3.65 8.71
CA HIS A 462 -20.46 -3.39 10.01
C HIS A 462 -21.17 -2.27 10.77
N GLY A 463 -21.57 -1.21 10.09
CA GLY A 463 -22.28 -0.07 10.65
C GLY A 463 -21.41 1.17 10.91
N ASP A 464 -20.10 0.99 11.03
CA ASP A 464 -19.16 2.06 11.39
C ASP A 464 -19.11 3.16 10.32
N LEU A 465 -19.07 2.78 9.04
CA LEU A 465 -19.02 3.70 7.91
C LEU A 465 -20.30 4.57 7.81
N VAL A 466 -21.45 3.97 8.10
CA VAL A 466 -22.74 4.66 8.13
C VAL A 466 -22.80 5.65 9.29
N ASP A 467 -22.34 5.28 10.47
CA ASP A 467 -22.32 6.13 11.64
C ASP A 467 -21.38 7.32 11.49
N GLU A 468 -20.20 7.10 10.88
CA GLU A 468 -19.27 8.17 10.53
C GLU A 468 -19.86 9.13 9.49
N ALA A 469 -20.51 8.62 8.44
CA ALA A 469 -21.16 9.45 7.42
C ALA A 469 -22.29 10.31 8.01
N LEU A 470 -23.06 9.75 8.95
CA LEU A 470 -24.15 10.43 9.63
C LEU A 470 -23.68 11.66 10.43
N ALA A 471 -22.49 11.58 11.03
CA ALA A 471 -21.88 12.68 11.78
C ALA A 471 -21.51 13.90 10.93
N HIS A 472 -21.52 13.76 9.60
CA HIS A 472 -21.19 14.82 8.65
C HIS A 472 -22.40 15.38 7.88
N VAL A 473 -23.61 14.93 8.20
CA VAL A 473 -24.83 15.42 7.55
C VAL A 473 -25.05 16.90 7.92
N PRO A 474 -25.19 17.80 6.95
CA PRO A 474 -25.45 19.20 7.21
C PRO A 474 -26.87 19.44 7.76
N LYS A 475 -27.06 20.52 8.53
CA LYS A 475 -28.31 20.79 9.26
C LYS A 475 -29.54 20.91 8.38
N ASP A 476 -29.39 21.42 7.18
CA ASP A 476 -30.46 21.59 6.18
C ASP A 476 -30.90 20.28 5.55
N ARG A 477 -30.12 19.18 5.70
CA ARG A 477 -30.44 17.86 5.17
C ARG A 477 -30.84 16.81 6.21
N ILE A 478 -31.00 17.21 7.46
CA ILE A 478 -31.37 16.27 8.54
C ILE A 478 -32.68 15.55 8.22
N ASP A 479 -33.67 16.26 7.69
CA ASP A 479 -34.98 15.71 7.31
C ASP A 479 -34.96 14.73 6.15
N ASP A 480 -33.91 14.76 5.34
CA ASP A 480 -33.69 13.85 4.21
C ASP A 480 -33.15 12.48 4.63
N VAL A 481 -32.67 12.37 5.88
CA VAL A 481 -31.99 11.15 6.33
C VAL A 481 -33.00 10.06 6.71
N LEU A 482 -32.80 8.90 6.10
CA LEU A 482 -33.42 7.65 6.45
C LEU A 482 -32.34 6.70 6.98
N TYR A 483 -32.26 6.58 8.30
CA TYR A 483 -31.31 5.70 8.98
C TYR A 483 -32.01 4.39 9.35
N PHE A 484 -31.72 3.34 8.56
CA PHE A 484 -32.30 2.02 8.76
C PHE A 484 -31.37 1.14 9.58
N GLU A 485 -31.75 0.88 10.84
CA GLU A 485 -31.01 0.04 11.78
C GLU A 485 -31.89 -1.12 12.26
N PRO A 486 -31.83 -2.30 11.65
CA PRO A 486 -32.62 -3.48 12.07
C PRO A 486 -32.40 -3.89 13.53
N ALA A 487 -31.21 -3.66 14.06
CA ALA A 487 -30.86 -4.00 15.45
C ALA A 487 -31.59 -3.16 16.50
N ASN A 488 -32.31 -2.09 16.10
CA ASN A 488 -33.16 -1.32 16.99
C ASN A 488 -34.51 -2.01 17.18
N THR A 489 -34.70 -2.61 18.33
CA THR A 489 -35.92 -3.39 18.65
C THR A 489 -37.05 -2.56 19.24
N ALA A 490 -36.81 -1.34 19.71
CA ALA A 490 -37.84 -0.50 20.34
C ALA A 490 -38.82 0.09 19.31
N ARG A 491 -38.32 0.59 18.19
CA ARG A 491 -39.09 1.18 17.10
C ARG A 491 -38.63 0.61 15.76
N PRO A 492 -38.92 -0.67 15.46
CA PRO A 492 -38.51 -1.28 14.22
C PRO A 492 -39.14 -0.61 13.00
N MET A 493 -38.32 -0.34 11.99
CA MET A 493 -38.78 0.10 10.68
C MET A 493 -39.16 -1.11 9.85
N SER A 494 -40.24 -0.99 9.10
CA SER A 494 -40.72 -2.06 8.24
C SER A 494 -39.98 -2.15 6.91
N LEU A 495 -39.68 -3.36 6.52
CA LEU A 495 -39.20 -3.69 5.18
C LEU A 495 -39.95 -4.95 4.70
N ASN A 496 -41.06 -4.77 3.97
CA ASN A 496 -41.73 -5.89 3.36
C ASN A 496 -40.96 -6.37 2.11
N LEU A 497 -40.42 -7.58 2.19
CA LEU A 497 -39.57 -8.16 1.16
C LEU A 497 -40.34 -8.47 -0.14
N LEU A 498 -41.67 -8.65 -0.05
CA LEU A 498 -42.57 -8.99 -1.17
C LEU A 498 -43.38 -7.79 -1.68
N GLU A 499 -43.16 -6.61 -1.15
CA GLU A 499 -43.89 -5.41 -1.57
C GLU A 499 -43.42 -4.95 -2.95
N TYR A 500 -44.44 -4.65 -3.80
CA TYR A 500 -44.26 -4.06 -5.13
C TYR A 500 -45.27 -2.96 -5.35
N ASP A 501 -45.04 -2.06 -6.32
CA ASP A 501 -46.01 -1.04 -6.71
C ASP A 501 -47.03 -1.63 -7.71
N PRO A 502 -48.33 -1.65 -7.37
CA PRO A 502 -49.38 -2.17 -8.27
C PRO A 502 -49.46 -1.43 -9.61
N LYS A 503 -48.92 -0.21 -9.72
CA LYS A 503 -48.83 0.49 -11.00
C LYS A 503 -47.91 -0.17 -12.00
N TYR A 504 -46.96 -1.01 -11.52
CA TYR A 504 -45.96 -1.70 -12.32
C TYR A 504 -46.11 -3.23 -12.10
N PRO A 505 -47.07 -3.91 -12.78
CA PRO A 505 -47.33 -5.33 -12.52
C PRO A 505 -46.14 -6.26 -12.71
N ASP A 506 -45.21 -5.88 -13.60
CA ASP A 506 -43.97 -6.64 -13.86
C ASP A 506 -43.06 -6.74 -12.64
N GLN A 507 -43.16 -5.77 -11.71
CA GLN A 507 -42.40 -5.80 -10.45
C GLN A 507 -42.74 -7.03 -9.60
N LYS A 508 -43.95 -7.56 -9.67
CA LYS A 508 -44.35 -8.76 -8.96
C LYS A 508 -43.45 -9.96 -9.35
N THR A 509 -43.28 -10.16 -10.64
CA THR A 509 -42.41 -11.22 -11.17
C THR A 509 -40.94 -10.99 -10.81
N PHE A 510 -40.49 -9.74 -10.89
CA PHE A 510 -39.12 -9.36 -10.49
C PHE A 510 -38.87 -9.68 -9.02
N VAL A 511 -39.73 -9.25 -8.10
CA VAL A 511 -39.62 -9.50 -6.65
C VAL A 511 -39.55 -11.01 -6.36
N ILE A 512 -40.39 -11.80 -6.99
CA ILE A 512 -40.40 -13.26 -6.79
C ILE A 512 -39.07 -13.88 -7.26
N ASN A 513 -38.60 -13.50 -8.44
CA ASN A 513 -37.34 -13.99 -8.97
C ASN A 513 -36.16 -13.60 -8.08
N GLU A 514 -36.11 -12.35 -7.60
CA GLU A 514 -35.07 -11.89 -6.68
C GLU A 514 -35.09 -12.65 -5.34
N MET A 515 -36.27 -12.88 -4.78
CA MET A 515 -36.38 -13.64 -3.54
C MET A 515 -35.87 -15.09 -3.71
N ILE A 516 -36.15 -15.73 -4.82
CA ILE A 516 -35.63 -17.08 -5.12
C ILE A 516 -34.09 -17.05 -5.22
N LYS A 517 -33.52 -16.07 -5.94
CA LYS A 517 -32.07 -15.89 -6.03
C LYS A 517 -31.42 -15.61 -4.69
N VAL A 518 -32.03 -14.78 -3.86
CA VAL A 518 -31.55 -14.49 -2.51
C VAL A 518 -31.52 -15.78 -1.68
N PHE A 519 -32.57 -16.58 -1.70
CA PHE A 519 -32.58 -17.86 -0.99
C PHE A 519 -31.59 -18.87 -1.59
N ASP A 520 -31.39 -18.88 -2.92
CA ASP A 520 -30.34 -19.68 -3.56
C ASP A 520 -28.95 -19.28 -3.06
N LYS A 521 -28.69 -18.00 -2.97
CA LYS A 521 -27.41 -17.48 -2.44
C LYS A 521 -27.17 -17.86 -0.98
N LEU A 522 -28.23 -17.80 -0.14
CA LEU A 522 -28.14 -18.08 1.31
C LEU A 522 -28.02 -19.57 1.60
N TYR A 523 -28.71 -20.44 0.82
CA TYR A 523 -28.86 -21.85 1.15
C TYR A 523 -28.34 -22.81 0.08
N ASP A 524 -27.80 -22.32 -1.03
CA ASP A 524 -27.41 -23.13 -2.19
C ASP A 524 -28.56 -24.08 -2.65
N LEU A 525 -29.65 -23.47 -3.11
CA LEU A 525 -30.85 -24.23 -3.48
C LEU A 525 -30.62 -25.22 -4.63
N LYS A 526 -29.64 -24.98 -5.49
CA LYS A 526 -29.25 -25.90 -6.55
C LYS A 526 -28.76 -27.23 -5.97
N ALA A 527 -28.00 -27.18 -4.88
CA ALA A 527 -27.51 -28.36 -4.19
C ALA A 527 -28.51 -28.93 -3.17
N THR A 528 -29.27 -28.03 -2.50
CA THR A 528 -30.13 -28.42 -1.36
C THR A 528 -31.61 -28.33 -1.62
N GLY A 529 -32.12 -27.75 -2.72
CA GLY A 529 -33.53 -27.44 -2.96
C GLY A 529 -34.13 -28.05 -4.21
N GLY A 530 -33.43 -27.99 -5.27
CA GLY A 530 -33.89 -28.43 -6.57
C GLY A 530 -35.11 -27.65 -7.11
N PRO A 531 -35.62 -28.03 -8.31
CA PRO A 531 -36.73 -27.34 -8.98
C PRO A 531 -38.04 -27.35 -8.18
N MET A 532 -38.26 -28.36 -7.34
CA MET A 532 -39.47 -28.48 -6.55
C MET A 532 -39.55 -27.40 -5.46
N PHE A 533 -38.43 -27.09 -4.79
CA PHE A 533 -38.39 -25.99 -3.84
C PHE A 533 -38.81 -24.69 -4.52
N GLU A 534 -38.21 -24.40 -5.67
CA GLU A 534 -38.52 -23.17 -6.43
C GLU A 534 -39.98 -23.09 -6.81
N GLN A 535 -40.57 -24.23 -7.32
CA GLN A 535 -41.94 -24.26 -7.76
C GLN A 535 -42.93 -23.99 -6.61
N TYR A 536 -42.77 -24.65 -5.46
CA TYR A 536 -43.61 -24.42 -4.28
C TYR A 536 -43.42 -23.01 -3.71
N MET A 537 -42.19 -22.54 -3.57
CA MET A 537 -41.90 -21.20 -3.05
C MET A 537 -42.48 -20.11 -3.97
N ARG A 538 -42.30 -20.26 -5.29
CA ARG A 538 -42.85 -19.34 -6.31
C ARG A 538 -44.38 -19.28 -6.25
N ASN A 539 -45.05 -20.41 -6.22
CA ASN A 539 -46.50 -20.46 -6.15
C ASN A 539 -47.06 -19.99 -4.81
N ALA A 540 -46.33 -20.17 -3.71
CA ALA A 540 -46.71 -19.60 -2.43
C ALA A 540 -46.63 -18.05 -2.44
N MET A 541 -45.55 -17.49 -2.97
CA MET A 541 -45.38 -16.03 -3.14
C MET A 541 -46.46 -15.46 -4.08
N LEU A 542 -46.71 -16.09 -5.24
CA LEU A 542 -47.75 -15.64 -6.16
C LEU A 542 -49.14 -15.62 -5.51
N LEU A 543 -49.48 -16.66 -4.74
CA LEU A 543 -50.77 -16.78 -4.07
C LEU A 543 -50.97 -15.68 -3.02
N ILE A 544 -49.99 -15.39 -2.18
CA ILE A 544 -50.13 -14.34 -1.15
C ILE A 544 -50.10 -12.94 -1.74
N MET A 545 -49.37 -12.72 -2.83
CA MET A 545 -49.28 -11.42 -3.51
C MET A 545 -50.51 -11.07 -4.37
N ASP A 546 -51.37 -12.04 -4.69
CA ASP A 546 -52.65 -11.79 -5.41
C ASP A 546 -53.71 -11.08 -4.56
N ASP A 547 -53.64 -11.25 -3.22
CA ASP A 547 -54.46 -10.55 -2.23
C ASP A 547 -53.57 -10.00 -1.11
N PRO A 548 -52.90 -8.84 -1.31
CA PRO A 548 -52.03 -8.27 -0.31
C PRO A 548 -52.69 -7.86 0.98
N ASP A 549 -53.98 -7.49 0.93
CA ASP A 549 -54.73 -6.94 2.07
C ASP A 549 -54.89 -7.95 3.22
N SER A 550 -54.94 -9.25 2.91
CA SER A 550 -55.02 -10.30 3.91
C SER A 550 -53.64 -10.83 4.38
N GLY A 551 -52.57 -10.16 3.99
CA GLY A 551 -51.19 -10.47 4.31
C GLY A 551 -50.36 -10.99 3.11
N SER A 552 -49.28 -10.29 2.85
CA SER A 552 -48.36 -10.61 1.76
C SER A 552 -46.93 -10.35 2.23
N THR A 553 -46.48 -11.13 3.22
CA THR A 553 -45.13 -11.07 3.78
C THR A 553 -44.50 -12.45 3.86
N LEU A 554 -43.23 -12.54 4.27
CA LEU A 554 -42.56 -13.83 4.45
C LEU A 554 -43.31 -14.75 5.44
N LEU A 555 -44.01 -14.19 6.41
CA LEU A 555 -44.79 -14.93 7.41
C LEU A 555 -45.91 -15.72 6.75
N GLU A 556 -46.61 -15.11 5.80
CA GLU A 556 -47.77 -15.75 5.14
C GLU A 556 -47.35 -16.85 4.18
N ILE A 557 -46.10 -16.86 3.67
CA ILE A 557 -45.60 -18.00 2.88
C ILE A 557 -45.60 -19.28 3.72
N SER A 558 -45.02 -19.22 4.92
CA SER A 558 -45.02 -20.35 5.84
C SER A 558 -46.45 -20.83 6.18
N ARG A 559 -47.37 -19.89 6.36
CA ARG A 559 -48.79 -20.21 6.65
C ARG A 559 -49.49 -20.85 5.48
N VAL A 560 -49.33 -20.34 4.27
CA VAL A 560 -49.93 -20.99 3.07
C VAL A 560 -49.45 -22.42 2.89
N LEU A 561 -48.21 -22.70 3.21
CA LEU A 561 -47.61 -24.03 3.14
C LEU A 561 -48.15 -24.96 4.24
N ALA A 562 -48.23 -24.49 5.49
CA ALA A 562 -48.51 -25.33 6.66
C ALA A 562 -50.02 -25.39 7.02
N ASP A 563 -50.79 -24.28 6.80
CA ASP A 563 -52.21 -24.17 7.19
C ASP A 563 -53.15 -24.29 5.99
N GLU A 564 -53.87 -25.40 5.93
CA GLU A 564 -54.82 -25.69 4.84
C GLU A 564 -55.99 -24.68 4.81
N ASN A 565 -56.49 -24.25 5.96
CA ASN A 565 -57.60 -23.31 6.03
C ASN A 565 -57.17 -21.92 5.51
N PHE A 566 -55.97 -21.47 5.90
CA PHE A 566 -55.41 -20.21 5.40
C PHE A 566 -55.15 -20.31 3.89
N ARG A 567 -54.63 -21.42 3.42
CA ARG A 567 -54.40 -21.68 1.99
C ARG A 567 -55.73 -21.62 1.20
N LYS A 568 -56.79 -22.31 1.67
CA LYS A 568 -58.14 -22.25 1.05
C LYS A 568 -58.69 -20.79 1.06
N TYR A 569 -58.49 -20.07 2.14
CA TYR A 569 -58.90 -18.66 2.21
C TYR A 569 -58.17 -17.83 1.15
N LYS A 570 -56.86 -17.96 1.01
CA LYS A 570 -56.06 -17.25 -0.01
C LYS A 570 -56.46 -17.68 -1.42
N LEU A 571 -56.70 -18.95 -1.68
CA LEU A 571 -57.17 -19.44 -2.97
C LEU A 571 -58.55 -18.89 -3.37
N SER A 572 -59.44 -18.65 -2.42
CA SER A 572 -60.74 -18.01 -2.69
C SER A 572 -60.58 -16.55 -3.18
N LYS A 573 -59.46 -15.88 -2.82
CA LYS A 573 -59.12 -14.52 -3.25
C LYS A 573 -58.20 -14.46 -4.45
N CYS A 574 -57.58 -15.57 -4.83
CA CYS A 574 -56.59 -15.64 -5.91
C CYS A 574 -57.27 -15.31 -7.26
N LYS A 575 -56.61 -14.46 -8.04
CA LYS A 575 -57.07 -14.04 -9.38
C LYS A 575 -56.41 -14.86 -10.49
N THR A 576 -55.24 -15.45 -10.22
CA THR A 576 -54.39 -16.10 -11.20
C THR A 576 -54.75 -17.59 -11.30
N GLN A 577 -55.33 -18.02 -12.43
CA GLN A 577 -55.83 -19.41 -12.62
C GLN A 577 -54.68 -20.43 -12.51
N VAL A 578 -53.53 -20.18 -13.07
CA VAL A 578 -52.35 -21.09 -13.02
C VAL A 578 -51.92 -21.37 -11.58
N VAL A 579 -52.01 -20.39 -10.69
CA VAL A 579 -51.70 -20.56 -9.26
C VAL A 579 -52.73 -21.41 -8.56
N LYS A 580 -54.04 -21.25 -8.90
CA LYS A 580 -55.11 -22.12 -8.41
C LYS A 580 -54.89 -23.55 -8.83
N ASP A 581 -54.66 -23.76 -10.14
CA ASP A 581 -54.43 -25.09 -10.69
C ASP A 581 -53.24 -25.82 -10.06
N PHE A 582 -52.13 -25.09 -9.78
CA PHE A 582 -51.03 -25.65 -9.03
C PHE A 582 -51.45 -26.17 -7.66
N TRP A 583 -52.14 -25.34 -6.86
CA TRP A 583 -52.50 -25.71 -5.50
C TRP A 583 -53.62 -26.76 -5.40
N GLU A 584 -54.59 -26.74 -6.30
CA GLU A 584 -55.75 -27.63 -6.27
C GLU A 584 -55.51 -28.94 -7.02
N LYS A 585 -54.64 -28.93 -8.06
CA LYS A 585 -54.50 -30.08 -8.96
C LYS A 585 -53.10 -30.72 -8.86
N GLU A 586 -52.04 -29.92 -8.76
CA GLU A 586 -50.68 -30.44 -8.78
C GLU A 586 -50.18 -30.75 -7.38
N ALA A 587 -50.20 -29.76 -6.48
CA ALA A 587 -49.64 -29.89 -5.13
C ALA A 587 -50.33 -30.93 -4.26
N GLN A 588 -51.66 -31.14 -4.47
CA GLN A 588 -52.45 -32.16 -3.75
C GLN A 588 -52.23 -33.57 -4.30
N LYS A 589 -51.91 -33.70 -5.59
CA LYS A 589 -51.70 -35.00 -6.24
C LYS A 589 -50.23 -35.43 -6.26
N ALA A 590 -49.30 -34.54 -5.93
CA ALA A 590 -47.89 -34.87 -5.88
C ALA A 590 -47.60 -35.94 -4.83
N GLY A 591 -46.98 -37.03 -5.23
CA GLY A 591 -46.58 -38.14 -4.36
C GLY A 591 -45.09 -38.21 -4.11
N GLY A 592 -44.70 -39.10 -3.21
CA GLY A 592 -43.28 -39.29 -2.88
C GLY A 592 -42.59 -38.07 -2.25
N GLU A 593 -41.37 -37.82 -2.65
CA GLU A 593 -40.57 -36.66 -2.13
C GLU A 593 -41.18 -35.31 -2.51
N ALA A 594 -41.88 -35.21 -3.63
CA ALA A 594 -42.51 -33.99 -4.10
C ALA A 594 -43.87 -33.68 -3.41
N SER A 595 -44.33 -34.54 -2.48
CA SER A 595 -45.59 -34.30 -1.76
C SER A 595 -45.52 -33.00 -0.94
N LEU A 596 -46.69 -32.34 -0.84
CA LEU A 596 -46.80 -31.13 -0.02
C LEU A 596 -46.31 -31.34 1.43
N GLN A 597 -46.62 -32.53 2.01
CA GLN A 597 -46.20 -32.87 3.38
C GLN A 597 -44.68 -32.90 3.55
N ASN A 598 -43.94 -33.34 2.53
CA ASN A 598 -42.48 -33.39 2.57
C ASN A 598 -41.88 -32.03 2.23
N MET A 599 -42.48 -31.26 1.34
CA MET A 599 -41.98 -29.96 0.94
C MET A 599 -42.22 -28.86 1.98
N VAL A 600 -43.30 -28.96 2.79
CA VAL A 600 -43.59 -27.95 3.83
C VAL A 600 -42.46 -27.80 4.83
N PRO A 601 -41.99 -28.82 5.58
CA PRO A 601 -40.91 -28.66 6.56
C PRO A 601 -39.61 -28.27 5.87
N TYR A 602 -39.40 -28.70 4.63
CA TYR A 602 -38.19 -28.38 3.88
C TYR A 602 -38.10 -26.89 3.51
N ILE A 603 -39.22 -26.26 3.13
CA ILE A 603 -39.26 -24.83 2.79
C ILE A 603 -39.32 -24.00 4.08
N THR A 604 -40.20 -24.38 5.02
CA THR A 604 -40.38 -23.59 6.25
C THR A 604 -39.12 -23.55 7.11
N SER A 605 -38.28 -24.60 7.11
CA SER A 605 -37.00 -24.63 7.80
C SER A 605 -36.06 -23.50 7.35
N LYS A 606 -36.11 -23.05 6.08
CA LYS A 606 -35.30 -21.98 5.53
C LYS A 606 -35.90 -20.59 5.81
N LEU A 607 -37.21 -20.50 6.08
CA LEU A 607 -37.88 -19.25 6.44
C LEU A 607 -37.88 -19.00 7.93
N ASN A 608 -37.92 -20.03 8.76
CA ASN A 608 -38.00 -19.96 10.21
C ASN A 608 -36.85 -19.15 10.86
N PRO A 609 -35.58 -19.21 10.41
CA PRO A 609 -34.53 -18.39 10.97
C PRO A 609 -34.83 -16.86 10.96
N PHE A 610 -35.65 -16.42 10.02
CA PHE A 610 -36.07 -15.02 9.88
C PHE A 610 -37.37 -14.73 10.60
N ILE A 611 -38.38 -15.59 10.46
CA ILE A 611 -39.75 -15.39 10.99
C ILE A 611 -39.78 -15.58 12.50
N ALA A 612 -39.00 -16.51 13.04
CA ALA A 612 -38.91 -16.78 14.47
C ALA A 612 -37.93 -15.84 15.20
N ASN A 613 -37.13 -15.08 14.46
CA ASN A 613 -36.17 -14.17 15.04
C ASN A 613 -36.86 -12.91 15.60
N ASP A 614 -36.62 -12.59 16.86
CA ASP A 614 -37.27 -11.47 17.56
C ASP A 614 -36.94 -10.09 16.98
N ILE A 615 -35.78 -9.93 16.33
CA ILE A 615 -35.38 -8.70 15.65
C ILE A 615 -35.99 -8.63 14.26
N MET A 616 -35.90 -9.72 13.48
CA MET A 616 -36.34 -9.76 12.08
C MET A 616 -37.86 -9.76 11.93
N ARG A 617 -38.55 -10.52 12.76
CA ARG A 617 -40.01 -10.70 12.66
C ARG A 617 -40.78 -9.39 12.59
N PRO A 618 -40.64 -8.40 13.48
CA PRO A 618 -41.38 -7.13 13.39
C PRO A 618 -41.00 -6.28 12.17
N ILE A 619 -39.81 -6.51 11.57
CA ILE A 619 -39.34 -5.80 10.37
C ILE A 619 -40.01 -6.36 9.11
N ILE A 620 -39.92 -7.68 8.92
CA ILE A 620 -40.31 -8.34 7.67
C ILE A 620 -41.77 -8.80 7.61
N SER A 621 -42.52 -8.74 8.74
CA SER A 621 -43.88 -9.18 8.82
C SER A 621 -44.90 -8.05 8.77
N GLN A 622 -44.53 -6.82 8.63
CA GLN A 622 -45.46 -5.70 8.36
C GLN A 622 -45.78 -5.65 6.88
N GLN A 623 -47.06 -5.32 6.54
CA GLN A 623 -47.55 -5.36 5.17
C GLN A 623 -46.96 -4.30 4.24
N LYS A 624 -46.64 -3.11 4.80
CA LYS A 624 -46.11 -2.01 4.03
C LYS A 624 -44.75 -1.63 4.59
N SER A 625 -43.79 -1.36 3.73
CA SER A 625 -42.50 -0.83 4.12
C SER A 625 -42.63 0.58 4.68
N SER A 626 -41.74 0.95 5.61
CA SER A 626 -41.76 2.29 6.24
C SER A 626 -41.39 3.41 5.27
N PHE A 627 -40.79 3.09 4.14
CA PHE A 627 -40.36 4.05 3.12
C PHE A 627 -40.43 3.43 1.71
N ASN A 628 -40.55 4.30 0.72
CA ASN A 628 -40.52 3.91 -0.69
C ASN A 628 -39.12 4.24 -1.29
N VAL A 629 -38.42 3.23 -1.81
CA VAL A 629 -37.06 3.38 -2.35
C VAL A 629 -37.06 4.29 -3.58
N ARG A 630 -38.10 4.27 -4.41
CA ARG A 630 -38.24 5.15 -5.57
C ARG A 630 -38.30 6.63 -5.12
N ASP A 631 -39.09 6.92 -4.07
CA ASP A 631 -39.22 8.25 -3.50
C ASP A 631 -37.89 8.75 -2.90
N VAL A 632 -37.14 7.85 -2.25
CA VAL A 632 -35.81 8.14 -1.73
C VAL A 632 -34.87 8.60 -2.86
N MET A 633 -34.87 7.85 -3.98
CA MET A 633 -33.98 8.15 -5.11
C MET A 633 -34.39 9.45 -5.84
N ASP A 634 -35.68 9.66 -6.11
CA ASP A 634 -36.17 10.79 -6.88
C ASP A 634 -36.05 12.11 -6.13
N ASN A 635 -36.23 12.08 -4.81
CA ASN A 635 -36.09 13.24 -3.92
C ASN A 635 -34.67 13.41 -3.34
N LYS A 636 -33.67 12.73 -3.89
CA LYS A 636 -32.26 12.82 -3.47
C LYS A 636 -32.03 12.67 -1.98
N LYS A 637 -32.79 11.78 -1.32
CA LYS A 637 -32.66 11.52 0.13
C LYS A 637 -31.40 10.73 0.43
N ILE A 638 -31.06 10.66 1.70
CA ILE A 638 -29.89 9.95 2.24
C ILE A 638 -30.38 8.67 2.91
N LEU A 639 -30.12 7.53 2.30
CA LEU A 639 -30.52 6.20 2.79
C LEU A 639 -29.31 5.49 3.41
N LEU A 640 -29.27 5.38 4.72
CA LEU A 640 -28.16 4.77 5.45
C LEU A 640 -28.61 3.45 6.09
N LEU A 641 -28.05 2.32 5.61
CA LEU A 641 -28.35 1.00 6.13
C LEU A 641 -27.22 0.51 7.03
N ASN A 642 -27.44 0.58 8.34
CA ASN A 642 -26.58 -0.01 9.34
C ASN A 642 -27.01 -1.44 9.63
N LEU A 643 -26.37 -2.42 8.98
CA LEU A 643 -26.76 -3.82 9.13
C LEU A 643 -26.11 -4.51 10.32
N SER A 644 -25.08 -3.92 10.93
CA SER A 644 -24.41 -4.37 12.17
C SER A 644 -24.44 -5.89 12.36
N LYS A 645 -23.79 -6.64 11.47
CA LYS A 645 -23.88 -8.11 11.40
C LYS A 645 -23.58 -8.80 12.74
N GLY A 646 -22.77 -8.17 13.59
CA GLY A 646 -22.47 -8.66 14.94
C GLY A 646 -23.69 -8.68 15.87
N ARG A 647 -24.67 -7.76 15.67
CA ARG A 647 -25.92 -7.68 16.45
C ARG A 647 -27.07 -8.42 15.78
N LEU A 648 -27.18 -8.30 14.46
CA LEU A 648 -28.26 -8.88 13.67
C LEU A 648 -28.04 -10.35 13.34
N GLY A 649 -26.81 -10.82 13.26
CA GLY A 649 -26.41 -12.09 12.72
C GLY A 649 -26.18 -12.02 11.20
N GLU A 650 -25.19 -12.75 10.68
CA GLU A 650 -24.76 -12.65 9.27
C GLU A 650 -25.87 -12.93 8.28
N ILE A 651 -26.63 -14.03 8.47
CA ILE A 651 -27.66 -14.46 7.53
C ILE A 651 -28.79 -13.42 7.41
N ASN A 652 -29.14 -12.77 8.52
CA ASN A 652 -30.15 -11.71 8.57
C ASN A 652 -29.66 -10.43 7.87
N ALA A 653 -28.42 -10.03 8.13
CA ALA A 653 -27.82 -8.87 7.50
C ALA A 653 -27.71 -9.07 5.98
N TYR A 654 -27.30 -10.26 5.53
CA TYR A 654 -27.19 -10.57 4.11
C TYR A 654 -28.56 -10.61 3.43
N LEU A 655 -29.59 -11.19 4.07
CA LEU A 655 -30.95 -11.16 3.53
C LEU A 655 -31.45 -9.73 3.28
N ILE A 656 -31.35 -8.86 4.30
CA ILE A 656 -31.83 -7.48 4.21
C ILE A 656 -31.04 -6.73 3.14
N GLY A 657 -29.70 -6.84 3.13
CA GLY A 657 -28.85 -6.14 2.18
C GLY A 657 -29.12 -6.56 0.73
N MET A 658 -29.21 -7.88 0.45
CA MET A 658 -29.51 -8.38 -0.90
C MET A 658 -30.89 -7.93 -1.38
N VAL A 659 -31.91 -8.01 -0.52
CA VAL A 659 -33.26 -7.53 -0.88
C VAL A 659 -33.26 -6.03 -1.11
N MET A 660 -32.51 -5.26 -0.33
CA MET A 660 -32.42 -3.81 -0.53
C MET A 660 -31.78 -3.46 -1.87
N VAL A 661 -30.70 -4.16 -2.25
CA VAL A 661 -30.07 -4.01 -3.57
C VAL A 661 -31.09 -4.29 -4.69
N GLY A 662 -31.87 -5.39 -4.57
CA GLY A 662 -32.94 -5.72 -5.52
C GLY A 662 -34.04 -4.64 -5.59
N LYS A 663 -34.45 -4.09 -4.43
CA LYS A 663 -35.44 -3.00 -4.37
C LYS A 663 -34.91 -1.69 -4.97
N ILE A 664 -33.63 -1.35 -4.75
CA ILE A 664 -32.99 -0.18 -5.37
C ILE A 664 -32.93 -0.35 -6.90
N LEU A 665 -32.56 -1.54 -7.39
CA LEU A 665 -32.57 -1.84 -8.82
C LEU A 665 -33.96 -1.71 -9.41
N MET A 666 -34.98 -2.29 -8.76
CA MET A 666 -36.36 -2.21 -9.18
C MET A 666 -36.85 -0.76 -9.24
N ALA A 667 -36.52 0.04 -8.24
CA ALA A 667 -36.81 1.48 -8.20
C ALA A 667 -36.11 2.24 -9.35
N ALA A 668 -34.85 1.93 -9.62
CA ALA A 668 -34.11 2.51 -10.74
C ALA A 668 -34.75 2.17 -12.08
N LEU A 669 -35.07 0.88 -12.33
CA LEU A 669 -35.70 0.43 -13.57
C LEU A 669 -37.06 1.07 -13.77
N SER A 670 -37.84 1.31 -12.71
CA SER A 670 -39.15 1.98 -12.82
C SER A 670 -39.08 3.44 -13.27
N ARG A 671 -37.89 4.07 -13.28
CA ARG A 671 -37.65 5.43 -13.77
C ARG A 671 -37.75 5.59 -15.30
N THR A 672 -38.14 4.53 -16.01
CA THR A 672 -38.47 4.60 -17.44
C THR A 672 -39.63 5.55 -17.74
N ASP A 673 -40.47 5.81 -16.75
CA ASP A 673 -41.57 6.80 -16.83
C ASP A 673 -41.10 8.27 -16.82
N LEU A 674 -39.82 8.53 -16.44
CA LEU A 674 -39.21 9.86 -16.45
C LEU A 674 -38.32 10.05 -17.67
N PRO A 675 -38.30 11.25 -18.29
CA PRO A 675 -37.28 11.62 -19.26
C PRO A 675 -35.86 11.54 -18.67
N LYS A 676 -34.86 11.21 -19.48
CA LYS A 676 -33.47 11.03 -18.99
C LYS A 676 -32.92 12.22 -18.19
N ASN A 677 -33.23 13.44 -18.63
CA ASN A 677 -32.79 14.69 -18.02
C ASN A 677 -33.46 15.01 -16.67
N GLN A 678 -34.50 14.28 -16.30
CA GLN A 678 -35.24 14.43 -15.04
C GLN A 678 -34.86 13.33 -14.04
N ARG A 679 -34.07 12.33 -14.45
CA ARG A 679 -33.58 11.28 -13.57
C ARG A 679 -32.40 11.80 -12.79
N SER A 680 -32.62 12.13 -11.51
CA SER A 680 -31.55 12.52 -10.60
C SER A 680 -30.58 11.37 -10.36
N ASP A 681 -29.29 11.62 -10.35
CA ASP A 681 -28.30 10.61 -9.98
C ASP A 681 -28.44 10.23 -8.50
N PHE A 682 -28.31 8.94 -8.23
CA PHE A 682 -28.34 8.36 -6.91
C PHE A 682 -27.10 7.48 -6.71
N TYR A 683 -26.25 7.85 -5.78
CA TYR A 683 -24.97 7.22 -5.55
C TYR A 683 -25.11 6.12 -4.50
N LEU A 684 -24.97 4.87 -4.92
CA LEU A 684 -25.07 3.70 -4.06
C LEU A 684 -23.69 3.18 -3.67
N TYR A 685 -23.34 3.33 -2.41
CA TYR A 685 -22.12 2.84 -1.80
C TYR A 685 -22.38 1.50 -1.12
N ILE A 686 -21.60 0.49 -1.46
CA ILE A 686 -21.70 -0.84 -0.82
C ILE A 686 -20.32 -1.25 -0.34
N ASP A 687 -20.13 -1.26 0.97
CA ASP A 687 -18.93 -1.84 1.57
C ASP A 687 -19.08 -3.36 1.73
N GLU A 688 -17.98 -4.10 1.64
CA GLU A 688 -17.95 -5.57 1.66
C GLU A 688 -19.03 -6.17 0.74
N PHE A 689 -19.11 -5.65 -0.51
CA PHE A 689 -20.23 -5.90 -1.40
C PHE A 689 -20.39 -7.36 -1.79
N GLN A 690 -19.38 -8.22 -1.65
CA GLN A 690 -19.46 -9.66 -1.89
C GLN A 690 -20.55 -10.34 -1.04
N ASN A 691 -20.94 -9.72 0.07
CA ASN A 691 -22.01 -10.23 0.94
C ASN A 691 -23.39 -10.02 0.36
N PHE A 692 -23.55 -9.08 -0.58
CA PHE A 692 -24.81 -8.64 -1.13
C PHE A 692 -24.96 -8.95 -2.63
N ILE A 693 -24.05 -9.73 -3.18
CA ILE A 693 -24.02 -10.07 -4.61
C ILE A 693 -25.17 -11.03 -4.95
N THR A 694 -26.06 -10.56 -5.82
CA THR A 694 -27.01 -11.35 -6.59
C THR A 694 -26.78 -11.06 -8.09
N ASP A 695 -27.45 -11.78 -8.99
CA ASP A 695 -27.35 -11.47 -10.43
C ASP A 695 -27.79 -10.04 -10.75
N SER A 696 -28.58 -9.41 -9.88
CA SER A 696 -29.01 -8.02 -10.00
C SER A 696 -27.85 -7.03 -10.01
N ILE A 697 -26.75 -7.34 -9.32
CA ILE A 697 -25.53 -6.53 -9.38
C ILE A 697 -24.96 -6.47 -10.81
N ALA A 698 -24.93 -7.61 -11.52
CA ALA A 698 -24.47 -7.63 -12.91
C ALA A 698 -25.34 -6.74 -13.81
N ILE A 699 -26.66 -6.75 -13.57
CA ILE A 699 -27.62 -5.88 -14.29
C ILE A 699 -27.38 -4.40 -13.94
N ILE A 700 -27.15 -4.07 -12.66
CA ILE A 700 -26.82 -2.70 -12.24
C ILE A 700 -25.56 -2.24 -12.97
N LEU A 701 -24.49 -3.00 -12.95
CA LEU A 701 -23.22 -2.67 -13.59
C LEU A 701 -23.34 -2.45 -15.10
N SER A 702 -24.21 -3.17 -15.78
CA SER A 702 -24.36 -3.07 -17.25
C SER A 702 -25.40 -2.03 -17.71
N GLU A 703 -26.47 -1.81 -16.94
CA GLU A 703 -27.63 -1.07 -17.43
C GLU A 703 -28.05 0.14 -16.59
N ALA A 704 -27.76 0.17 -15.28
CA ALA A 704 -28.32 1.14 -14.35
C ALA A 704 -27.90 2.59 -14.58
N ARG A 705 -26.80 2.82 -15.30
CA ARG A 705 -26.38 4.14 -15.80
C ARG A 705 -27.50 4.92 -16.48
N LYS A 706 -28.37 4.23 -17.25
CA LYS A 706 -29.48 4.83 -17.98
C LYS A 706 -30.56 5.40 -17.07
N TYR A 707 -30.60 4.94 -15.82
CA TYR A 707 -31.65 5.23 -14.85
C TYR A 707 -31.14 6.11 -13.69
N GLY A 708 -29.92 6.63 -13.79
CA GLY A 708 -29.31 7.48 -12.76
C GLY A 708 -29.05 6.72 -11.45
N LEU A 709 -28.55 5.48 -11.54
CA LEU A 709 -28.07 4.74 -10.39
C LEU A 709 -26.58 4.46 -10.58
N ASP A 710 -25.76 5.06 -9.71
CA ASP A 710 -24.30 5.04 -9.77
C ASP A 710 -23.76 4.19 -8.63
N LEU A 711 -22.99 3.15 -8.96
CA LEU A 711 -22.53 2.16 -8.01
C LEU A 711 -21.07 2.39 -7.62
N ILE A 712 -20.81 2.47 -6.33
CA ILE A 712 -19.47 2.51 -5.74
C ILE A 712 -19.34 1.31 -4.82
N VAL A 713 -18.52 0.32 -5.20
CA VAL A 713 -18.40 -0.93 -4.46
C VAL A 713 -16.99 -1.15 -3.95
N ALA A 714 -16.89 -1.67 -2.73
CA ALA A 714 -15.62 -2.02 -2.12
C ALA A 714 -15.61 -3.44 -1.58
N HIS A 715 -14.48 -4.14 -1.71
CA HIS A 715 -14.23 -5.42 -1.06
C HIS A 715 -12.73 -5.71 -0.88
N GLN A 716 -12.41 -6.88 -0.30
CA GLN A 716 -11.05 -7.15 0.17
C GLN A 716 -10.19 -7.91 -0.85
N TYR A 717 -10.73 -8.93 -1.54
CA TYR A 717 -9.96 -9.76 -2.50
C TYR A 717 -10.86 -10.42 -3.54
N ILE A 718 -10.35 -10.57 -4.76
CA ILE A 718 -11.10 -11.02 -5.96
C ILE A 718 -11.72 -12.41 -5.80
N GLY A 719 -11.04 -13.30 -5.08
CA GLY A 719 -11.56 -14.66 -4.86
C GLY A 719 -12.95 -14.72 -4.23
N GLN A 720 -13.38 -13.65 -3.52
CA GLN A 720 -14.75 -13.54 -2.97
C GLN A 720 -15.83 -13.38 -4.04
N LEU A 721 -15.44 -12.96 -5.25
CA LEU A 721 -16.37 -12.75 -6.38
C LEU A 721 -16.60 -14.01 -7.21
N VAL A 722 -15.81 -15.04 -6.97
CA VAL A 722 -15.88 -16.31 -7.70
C VAL A 722 -16.48 -17.37 -6.80
N LYS A 723 -17.65 -17.91 -7.15
CA LYS A 723 -18.32 -19.00 -6.43
C LYS A 723 -18.50 -20.17 -7.37
N ASN A 724 -18.07 -21.38 -6.99
CA ASN A 724 -18.25 -22.61 -7.77
C ASN A 724 -17.78 -22.48 -9.24
N ASN A 725 -16.62 -21.82 -9.48
CA ASN A 725 -16.08 -21.47 -10.81
C ASN A 725 -16.93 -20.48 -11.63
N ASP A 726 -17.99 -19.91 -11.07
CA ASP A 726 -18.74 -18.84 -11.73
C ASP A 726 -17.99 -17.50 -11.60
N GLN A 727 -17.57 -16.95 -12.74
CA GLN A 727 -16.86 -15.68 -12.86
C GLN A 727 -17.73 -14.54 -13.37
N THR A 728 -19.04 -14.74 -13.47
CA THR A 728 -19.98 -13.76 -14.06
C THR A 728 -19.87 -12.40 -13.44
N ILE A 729 -19.88 -12.32 -12.12
CA ILE A 729 -19.77 -11.02 -11.39
C ILE A 729 -18.40 -10.39 -11.56
N LYS A 730 -17.33 -11.16 -11.46
CA LYS A 730 -15.98 -10.68 -11.72
C LYS A 730 -15.87 -10.07 -13.11
N ASN A 731 -16.33 -10.78 -14.14
CA ASN A 731 -16.30 -10.30 -15.53
C ASN A 731 -17.20 -9.06 -15.72
N ALA A 732 -18.35 -9.01 -15.06
CA ALA A 732 -19.23 -7.85 -15.10
C ALA A 732 -18.56 -6.60 -14.52
N ILE A 733 -17.81 -6.72 -13.42
CA ILE A 733 -17.08 -5.63 -12.81
C ILE A 733 -16.00 -5.11 -13.77
N PHE A 734 -15.05 -5.97 -14.17
CA PHE A 734 -13.94 -5.56 -15.03
C PHE A 734 -14.38 -5.08 -16.43
N GLY A 735 -15.55 -5.55 -16.92
CA GLY A 735 -16.09 -5.15 -18.22
C GLY A 735 -16.90 -3.85 -18.22
N ASN A 736 -17.46 -3.42 -17.09
CA ASN A 736 -18.42 -2.31 -17.04
C ASN A 736 -18.00 -1.14 -16.16
N VAL A 737 -17.06 -1.36 -15.21
CA VAL A 737 -16.61 -0.30 -14.29
C VAL A 737 -15.66 0.65 -15.00
N GLY A 738 -15.92 1.94 -14.91
CA GLY A 738 -15.08 2.97 -15.52
C GLY A 738 -13.85 3.35 -14.69
N THR A 739 -13.99 3.38 -13.37
CA THR A 739 -12.91 3.77 -12.45
C THR A 739 -12.54 2.62 -11.53
N LEU A 740 -11.26 2.25 -11.53
CA LEU A 740 -10.70 1.19 -10.71
C LEU A 740 -9.70 1.78 -9.71
N VAL A 741 -9.90 1.53 -8.43
CA VAL A 741 -9.02 1.98 -7.34
C VAL A 741 -8.48 0.76 -6.60
N SER A 742 -7.16 0.57 -6.65
CA SER A 742 -6.47 -0.51 -5.95
C SER A 742 -5.62 0.04 -4.81
N PHE A 743 -6.06 -0.19 -3.60
CA PHE A 743 -5.23 -0.08 -2.40
C PHE A 743 -4.28 -1.27 -2.32
N ARG A 744 -3.55 -1.41 -1.22
CA ARG A 744 -2.69 -2.57 -1.00
C ARG A 744 -3.49 -3.86 -1.03
N ILE A 745 -3.12 -4.81 -1.90
CA ILE A 745 -3.78 -6.10 -2.12
C ILE A 745 -2.88 -7.29 -1.80
N GLY A 746 -3.40 -8.49 -1.94
CA GLY A 746 -2.66 -9.74 -1.81
C GLY A 746 -1.91 -10.10 -3.09
N SER A 747 -0.97 -11.04 -3.02
CA SER A 747 -0.19 -11.49 -4.19
C SER A 747 -1.06 -12.16 -5.26
N GLU A 748 -2.06 -12.95 -4.85
CA GLU A 748 -2.97 -13.60 -5.80
C GLU A 748 -3.83 -12.59 -6.57
N ASP A 749 -4.36 -11.57 -5.85
CA ASP A 749 -5.13 -10.50 -6.49
C ASP A 749 -4.26 -9.64 -7.40
N ALA A 750 -2.99 -9.43 -7.03
CA ALA A 750 -2.05 -8.64 -7.82
C ALA A 750 -1.83 -9.25 -9.21
N LYS A 751 -1.76 -10.58 -9.33
CA LYS A 751 -1.61 -11.29 -10.62
C LYS A 751 -2.77 -11.01 -11.58
N GLU A 752 -3.95 -10.76 -11.06
CA GLU A 752 -5.13 -10.46 -11.88
C GLU A 752 -5.26 -8.97 -12.16
N ILE A 753 -5.13 -8.15 -11.13
CA ILE A 753 -5.32 -6.70 -11.22
C ILE A 753 -4.21 -6.00 -12.00
N VAL A 754 -3.00 -6.54 -11.98
CA VAL A 754 -1.87 -5.96 -12.70
C VAL A 754 -2.15 -5.75 -14.19
N LYS A 755 -2.98 -6.59 -14.80
CA LYS A 755 -3.39 -6.47 -16.22
C LYS A 755 -4.07 -5.13 -16.51
N GLU A 756 -4.76 -4.55 -15.53
CA GLU A 756 -5.43 -3.25 -15.64
C GLU A 756 -4.49 -2.08 -15.40
N PHE A 757 -3.34 -2.32 -14.74
CA PHE A 757 -2.40 -1.29 -14.33
C PHE A 757 -1.08 -1.30 -15.13
N GLN A 758 -0.85 -2.33 -15.95
CA GLN A 758 0.29 -2.37 -16.87
C GLN A 758 0.16 -1.29 -17.97
N PRO A 759 1.31 -0.79 -18.52
CA PRO A 759 2.70 -1.11 -18.16
C PRO A 759 3.26 -0.27 -17.01
N ILE A 760 2.46 0.58 -16.36
CA ILE A 760 2.93 1.59 -15.40
C ILE A 760 3.32 0.93 -14.06
N PHE A 761 2.46 0.04 -13.55
CA PHE A 761 2.67 -0.66 -12.30
C PHE A 761 2.79 -2.16 -12.53
N ASN A 762 3.62 -2.82 -11.73
CA ASN A 762 3.75 -4.27 -11.68
C ASN A 762 3.09 -4.84 -10.40
N GLU A 763 3.15 -6.16 -10.20
CA GLU A 763 2.57 -6.83 -9.03
C GLU A 763 3.16 -6.33 -7.71
N PHE A 764 4.48 -6.10 -7.67
CA PHE A 764 5.17 -5.61 -6.49
C PHE A 764 4.64 -4.24 -6.06
N ASP A 765 4.37 -3.35 -7.01
CA ASP A 765 3.82 -2.01 -6.74
C ASP A 765 2.42 -2.08 -6.12
N LEU A 766 1.59 -3.06 -6.53
CA LEU A 766 0.22 -3.24 -6.03
C LEU A 766 0.19 -3.86 -4.62
N ILE A 767 1.17 -4.70 -4.29
CA ILE A 767 1.29 -5.36 -2.99
C ILE A 767 1.85 -4.40 -1.92
N ASN A 768 2.69 -3.45 -2.32
CA ASN A 768 3.44 -2.59 -1.40
C ASN A 768 2.94 -1.15 -1.33
N VAL A 769 1.68 -0.91 -1.70
CA VAL A 769 1.05 0.42 -1.57
C VAL A 769 1.01 0.87 -0.11
N ASP A 770 1.37 2.11 0.15
CA ASP A 770 1.33 2.72 1.48
C ASP A 770 -0.12 2.84 2.01
N LYS A 771 -0.25 2.92 3.35
CA LYS A 771 -1.55 3.18 3.98
C LYS A 771 -2.12 4.53 3.50
N HIS A 772 -3.43 4.59 3.25
CA HIS A 772 -4.13 5.74 2.68
C HIS A 772 -3.61 6.21 1.31
N SER A 773 -2.91 5.33 0.60
CA SER A 773 -2.53 5.53 -0.79
C SER A 773 -3.15 4.44 -1.66
N ALA A 774 -3.39 4.75 -2.92
CA ALA A 774 -3.96 3.81 -3.88
C ALA A 774 -3.37 4.04 -5.27
N ASN A 775 -3.38 2.99 -6.11
CA ASN A 775 -3.20 3.12 -7.53
C ASN A 775 -4.58 3.21 -8.19
N ILE A 776 -4.76 4.15 -9.09
CA ILE A 776 -6.03 4.43 -9.73
C ILE A 776 -5.92 4.41 -11.24
N LYS A 777 -6.91 3.80 -11.88
CA LYS A 777 -7.20 3.89 -13.30
C LYS A 777 -8.52 4.66 -13.43
N LEU A 778 -8.43 5.95 -13.72
CA LEU A 778 -9.54 6.87 -13.70
C LEU A 778 -10.20 6.98 -15.07
N LEU A 779 -11.51 7.01 -15.12
CA LEU A 779 -12.25 7.41 -16.31
C LEU A 779 -12.31 8.95 -16.40
N ILE A 780 -11.94 9.51 -17.55
CA ILE A 780 -11.96 10.93 -17.82
C ILE A 780 -12.64 11.16 -19.16
N ASP A 781 -13.78 11.86 -19.18
CA ASP A 781 -14.54 12.14 -20.39
C ASP A 781 -14.81 10.87 -21.24
N ASN A 782 -15.24 9.79 -20.57
CA ASN A 782 -15.48 8.45 -21.13
C ASN A 782 -14.24 7.73 -21.70
N THR A 783 -13.03 8.23 -21.47
CA THR A 783 -11.76 7.60 -21.85
C THR A 783 -11.00 7.15 -20.61
N THR A 784 -10.51 5.94 -20.62
CA THR A 784 -9.74 5.43 -19.50
C THR A 784 -8.33 6.02 -19.49
N SER A 785 -7.93 6.63 -18.39
CA SER A 785 -6.59 7.21 -18.22
C SER A 785 -5.51 6.13 -18.07
N LYS A 786 -4.24 6.53 -18.28
CA LYS A 786 -3.12 5.72 -17.79
C LYS A 786 -3.19 5.64 -16.27
N PRO A 787 -2.83 4.49 -15.67
CA PRO A 787 -2.81 4.35 -14.23
C PRO A 787 -1.81 5.29 -13.55
N PHE A 788 -2.17 5.80 -12.38
CA PHE A 788 -1.31 6.64 -11.55
C PHE A 788 -1.62 6.40 -10.07
N ASN A 789 -0.78 6.88 -9.17
CA ASN A 789 -1.02 6.76 -7.74
C ASN A 789 -1.69 8.01 -7.18
N MET A 790 -2.48 7.83 -6.13
CA MET A 790 -3.05 8.93 -5.36
C MET A 790 -2.95 8.66 -3.86
N LYS A 791 -2.94 9.73 -3.09
CA LYS A 791 -3.05 9.72 -1.63
C LYS A 791 -4.39 10.34 -1.24
N ILE A 792 -5.03 9.78 -0.22
CA ILE A 792 -6.34 10.22 0.24
C ILE A 792 -6.14 11.18 1.40
N ASP A 793 -6.90 12.29 1.41
CA ASP A 793 -7.02 13.14 2.57
C ASP A 793 -7.98 12.49 3.59
N LEU A 794 -7.62 12.55 4.86
CA LEU A 794 -8.50 12.07 5.92
C LEU A 794 -9.62 13.11 6.10
N PRO A 795 -10.89 12.67 6.21
CA PRO A 795 -11.98 13.58 6.54
C PRO A 795 -11.78 14.17 7.94
N GLU A 796 -12.32 15.35 8.16
CA GLU A 796 -12.38 15.99 9.47
C GLU A 796 -13.27 15.18 10.40
N GLU A 797 -13.13 15.35 11.73
CA GLU A 797 -14.00 14.70 12.71
C GLU A 797 -15.43 15.24 12.59
N GLY A 798 -16.41 14.32 12.54
CA GLY A 798 -17.82 14.66 12.46
C GLY A 798 -18.46 15.01 13.81
N ASN A 799 -19.69 15.53 13.77
CA ASN A 799 -20.46 15.86 14.97
C ASN A 799 -21.28 14.65 15.46
N ILE A 800 -20.79 13.97 16.49
CA ILE A 800 -21.42 12.77 17.07
C ILE A 800 -22.78 13.08 17.71
N GLU A 801 -22.92 14.22 18.41
CA GLU A 801 -24.19 14.60 19.04
C GLU A 801 -25.30 14.82 18.01
N LEU A 802 -24.94 15.42 16.86
CA LEU A 802 -25.85 15.60 15.74
C LEU A 802 -26.24 14.26 15.14
N ALA A 803 -25.28 13.33 14.99
CA ALA A 803 -25.56 11.99 14.49
C ALA A 803 -26.59 11.24 15.33
N ASP A 804 -26.48 11.30 16.66
CA ASP A 804 -27.42 10.64 17.55
C ASP A 804 -28.82 11.30 17.50
N ALA A 805 -28.91 12.63 17.42
CA ALA A 805 -30.17 13.32 17.21
C ALA A 805 -30.86 12.95 15.89
N ILE A 806 -30.08 12.78 14.81
CA ILE A 806 -30.58 12.33 13.49
C ILE A 806 -31.08 10.88 13.57
N LYS A 807 -30.38 9.98 14.25
CA LYS A 807 -30.81 8.60 14.48
C LYS A 807 -32.19 8.58 15.14
N ASP A 808 -32.36 9.37 16.22
CA ASP A 808 -33.61 9.42 16.94
C ASP A 808 -34.74 10.04 16.12
N LEU A 809 -34.48 11.10 15.38
CA LEU A 809 -35.48 11.70 14.46
C LEU A 809 -35.91 10.69 13.38
N SER A 810 -34.98 9.98 12.77
CA SER A 810 -35.29 8.97 11.75
C SER A 810 -36.12 7.81 12.36
N ARG A 811 -35.80 7.39 13.59
CA ARG A 811 -36.57 6.35 14.31
C ARG A 811 -37.98 6.81 14.60
N LEU A 812 -38.16 8.06 14.99
CA LEU A 812 -39.51 8.64 15.23
C LEU A 812 -40.31 8.75 13.93
N LYS A 813 -39.70 9.16 12.85
CA LYS A 813 -40.35 9.41 11.54
C LYS A 813 -40.74 8.11 10.80
N TYR A 814 -39.90 7.11 10.82
CA TYR A 814 -40.05 5.87 10.05
C TYR A 814 -40.31 4.62 10.88
N GLY A 815 -39.92 4.61 12.16
CA GLY A 815 -40.11 3.48 13.06
C GLY A 815 -41.44 3.54 13.80
N ARG A 816 -42.06 2.39 14.08
CA ARG A 816 -43.32 2.24 14.80
C ARG A 816 -43.06 1.53 16.12
N ASP A 817 -43.91 1.83 17.09
CA ASP A 817 -43.86 1.16 18.41
C ASP A 817 -44.00 -0.36 18.25
N ARG A 818 -43.08 -1.12 18.85
CA ARG A 818 -43.03 -2.57 18.76
C ARG A 818 -44.30 -3.26 19.24
N ALA A 819 -44.90 -2.81 20.33
CA ALA A 819 -46.13 -3.42 20.89
C ALA A 819 -47.30 -3.28 19.93
N VAL A 820 -47.37 -2.16 19.21
CA VAL A 820 -48.41 -1.93 18.19
C VAL A 820 -48.21 -2.91 17.01
N ILE A 821 -46.95 -3.06 16.55
CA ILE A 821 -46.63 -3.97 15.45
C ILE A 821 -46.93 -5.41 15.82
N ASP A 822 -46.51 -5.88 17.01
CA ASP A 822 -46.71 -7.26 17.44
C ASP A 822 -48.21 -7.56 17.58
N LYS A 823 -49.01 -6.58 18.06
CA LYS A 823 -50.49 -6.70 18.12
C LYS A 823 -51.11 -6.80 16.72
N GLU A 824 -50.70 -5.93 15.78
CA GLU A 824 -51.20 -5.96 14.40
C GLU A 824 -50.89 -7.32 13.69
N ILE A 825 -49.66 -7.83 13.88
CA ILE A 825 -49.25 -9.13 13.35
C ILE A 825 -50.14 -10.22 13.97
N ALA A 826 -50.33 -10.23 15.28
CA ALA A 826 -51.15 -11.20 15.99
C ALA A 826 -52.63 -11.14 15.54
N ASP A 827 -53.17 -9.95 15.40
CA ASP A 827 -54.58 -9.77 14.95
C ASP A 827 -54.78 -10.20 13.49
N ARG A 828 -53.80 -9.95 12.62
CA ARG A 828 -53.80 -10.42 11.23
C ARG A 828 -53.74 -11.94 11.14
N VAL A 829 -52.98 -12.60 11.96
CA VAL A 829 -52.93 -14.03 12.06
C VAL A 829 -54.27 -14.62 12.48
N LYS A 830 -54.94 -14.00 13.48
CA LYS A 830 -56.27 -14.45 13.93
C LYS A 830 -57.40 -14.18 12.94
N LYS A 831 -57.45 -13.00 12.30
CA LYS A 831 -58.52 -12.64 11.31
C LYS A 831 -58.56 -13.51 10.08
N ALA A 832 -57.47 -14.11 9.71
CA ALA A 832 -57.36 -14.98 8.54
C ALA A 832 -57.77 -16.45 8.82
N GLU A 833 -58.31 -16.77 9.99
CA GLU A 833 -58.96 -18.05 10.26
C GLU A 833 -60.39 -17.99 9.72
N LEU A 834 -60.79 -18.93 8.84
CA LEU A 834 -62.18 -19.07 8.44
C LEU A 834 -63.02 -19.25 9.69
N PRO A 835 -64.24 -18.63 9.79
CA PRO A 835 -65.12 -18.90 10.87
C PRO A 835 -65.41 -20.41 10.92
N LYS A 836 -65.15 -21.01 12.06
CA LYS A 836 -65.48 -22.44 12.25
C LYS A 836 -66.93 -22.60 11.85
N PRO A 837 -67.30 -23.58 11.01
CA PRO A 837 -68.68 -23.87 10.69
C PRO A 837 -69.43 -24.08 12.02
N PRO A 838 -70.66 -23.55 12.16
CA PRO A 838 -71.43 -23.75 13.35
C PRO A 838 -71.54 -25.25 13.69
N VAL A 839 -71.07 -25.58 14.90
CA VAL A 839 -71.24 -26.97 15.39
C VAL A 839 -72.73 -27.15 15.57
N PHE A 840 -73.37 -27.88 14.58
CA PHE A 840 -74.70 -28.36 14.75
C PHE A 840 -74.70 -29.34 15.92
N SER A 841 -75.23 -28.96 17.05
CA SER A 841 -75.59 -29.86 18.14
C SER A 841 -76.64 -30.80 17.60
N PRO A 842 -76.52 -32.13 17.80
CA PRO A 842 -77.53 -33.05 17.33
C PRO A 842 -78.83 -32.74 18.03
N PHE A 843 -79.89 -32.59 17.22
CA PHE A 843 -81.30 -32.44 17.65
C PHE A 843 -81.66 -33.53 18.67
N LYS A 844 -81.99 -33.13 19.89
CA LYS A 844 -82.71 -34.02 20.82
C LYS A 844 -84.13 -34.25 20.27
N SER A 845 -84.46 -35.41 19.75
CA SER A 845 -85.83 -35.82 19.45
C SER A 845 -86.56 -36.02 20.76
N PRO A 846 -87.77 -35.45 20.89
CA PRO A 846 -88.65 -35.70 22.02
C PRO A 846 -89.60 -36.87 21.69
N PHE A 847 -89.24 -38.14 22.02
CA PHE A 847 -90.24 -39.19 22.28
C PHE A 847 -89.60 -40.17 23.26
N GLY A 848 -90.19 -40.10 24.49
CA GLY A 848 -89.99 -41.15 25.49
C GLY A 848 -90.92 -42.29 25.30
N SER A 849 -90.46 -43.47 25.63
CA SER A 849 -91.30 -44.43 26.34
C SER A 849 -90.45 -45.62 26.74
N SER A 850 -90.51 -45.83 28.05
CA SER A 850 -90.12 -47.02 28.80
C SER A 850 -90.48 -48.37 28.15
N LEU A 851 -89.59 -49.37 28.28
CA LEU A 851 -89.97 -50.71 28.74
C LEU A 851 -88.66 -51.50 29.06
N SER A 852 -88.72 -52.01 30.31
CA SER A 852 -87.83 -53.02 30.89
C SER A 852 -88.03 -54.38 30.28
N SER A 853 -86.98 -55.17 30.17
CA SER A 853 -87.00 -56.58 30.50
C SER A 853 -85.62 -57.20 30.48
N ASP A 854 -85.38 -57.87 31.46
CA ASP A 854 -84.27 -58.66 31.90
C ASP A 854 -83.96 -59.77 30.89
N ASP A 855 -82.77 -60.25 31.10
CA ASP A 855 -82.31 -61.68 31.09
C ASP A 855 -81.68 -62.24 29.83
N MET A 856 -80.56 -62.75 30.10
CA MET A 856 -79.92 -64.02 29.85
C MET A 856 -78.78 -64.14 28.78
N PHE A 857 -77.75 -64.76 29.33
CA PHE A 857 -76.58 -65.46 28.69
C PHE A 857 -75.50 -64.57 28.10
N GLY A 858 -74.36 -64.46 28.79
CA GLY A 858 -73.35 -65.48 29.06
C GLY A 858 -72.46 -65.67 27.90
N THR A 859 -71.27 -65.14 28.02
CA THR A 859 -70.00 -65.82 27.77
C THR A 859 -68.89 -64.89 27.26
N LYS A 860 -67.77 -64.98 27.99
CA LYS A 860 -66.31 -64.87 27.60
C LYS A 860 -65.77 -63.52 27.09
N SER A 861 -65.05 -62.97 27.98
CA SER A 861 -63.92 -61.94 27.69
C SER A 861 -62.95 -62.53 26.68
N PRO A 862 -62.48 -61.75 25.74
CA PRO A 862 -61.18 -61.98 25.13
C PRO A 862 -60.09 -61.13 25.75
N LEU A 863 -58.99 -61.78 25.89
CA LEU A 863 -57.72 -61.31 26.42
C LEU A 863 -57.22 -59.93 25.94
N ALA A 864 -56.54 -59.21 26.85
CA ALA A 864 -55.80 -58.02 26.56
C ALA A 864 -54.60 -58.28 25.61
N PRO A 865 -54.25 -57.34 24.71
CA PRO A 865 -53.06 -57.45 23.89
C PRO A 865 -51.82 -57.20 24.69
N PRO A 866 -50.69 -57.84 24.31
CA PRO A 866 -49.39 -57.64 25.01
C PRO A 866 -48.78 -56.28 24.75
N PRO A 867 -47.88 -55.84 25.66
CA PRO A 867 -47.25 -54.52 25.54
C PRO A 867 -46.21 -54.47 24.37
N PRO A 868 -45.97 -53.33 23.74
CA PRO A 868 -45.06 -53.25 22.63
C PRO A 868 -43.60 -53.38 23.09
N LEU A 869 -42.89 -54.24 22.38
CA LEU A 869 -41.44 -54.42 22.48
C LEU A 869 -40.71 -53.20 21.98
N SER A 870 -39.83 -52.64 22.79
CA SER A 870 -38.86 -51.59 22.41
C SER A 870 -37.92 -52.09 21.30
N PRO A 871 -37.63 -51.34 20.27
CA PRO A 871 -36.65 -51.71 19.25
C PRO A 871 -35.23 -51.56 19.77
N LYS A 872 -34.44 -52.59 19.63
CA LYS A 872 -32.97 -52.53 19.76
C LYS A 872 -32.39 -51.68 18.61
N PRO A 873 -31.33 -50.92 18.83
CA PRO A 873 -30.68 -50.15 17.77
C PRO A 873 -29.97 -51.09 16.80
N LEU A 874 -30.34 -50.98 15.52
CA LEU A 874 -29.64 -51.58 14.40
C LEU A 874 -28.35 -50.76 14.12
N SER A 875 -27.22 -51.51 14.13
CA SER A 875 -25.93 -50.99 13.66
C SER A 875 -25.99 -50.67 12.14
N PRO A 876 -25.34 -49.64 11.66
CA PRO A 876 -25.33 -49.30 10.23
C PRO A 876 -24.51 -50.31 9.42
N PRO A 877 -24.89 -50.55 8.14
CA PRO A 877 -24.14 -51.44 7.26
C PRO A 877 -22.78 -50.89 6.88
N PRO A 878 -21.79 -51.76 6.56
CA PRO A 878 -20.43 -51.28 6.20
C PRO A 878 -20.39 -50.63 4.83
N PHE A 879 -19.62 -49.56 4.74
CA PHE A 879 -19.35 -48.84 3.48
C PHE A 879 -18.56 -49.74 2.50
N PRO A 880 -18.81 -49.60 1.18
CA PRO A 880 -18.00 -50.27 0.17
C PRO A 880 -16.59 -49.63 0.09
N PRO A 881 -15.55 -50.44 -0.24
CA PRO A 881 -14.18 -49.93 -0.26
C PRO A 881 -13.92 -48.97 -1.43
N LEU A 882 -13.16 -47.90 -1.16
CA LEU A 882 -12.65 -46.95 -2.13
C LEU A 882 -11.63 -47.60 -3.07
N PRO A 883 -11.54 -47.18 -4.35
CA PRO A 883 -10.58 -47.77 -5.29
C PRO A 883 -9.14 -47.31 -4.95
N ALA A 884 -8.20 -48.24 -5.09
CA ALA A 884 -6.78 -48.14 -4.80
C ALA A 884 -6.09 -47.15 -5.76
N LYS A 885 -5.23 -46.31 -5.19
CA LYS A 885 -4.25 -45.49 -5.95
C LYS A 885 -3.15 -46.37 -6.55
N PRO A 886 -2.60 -46.04 -7.72
CA PRO A 886 -1.52 -46.80 -8.35
C PRO A 886 -0.21 -46.67 -7.57
N ALA A 887 0.52 -47.78 -7.50
CA ALA A 887 1.79 -47.94 -6.79
C ALA A 887 2.95 -47.25 -7.50
N HIS A 888 3.80 -46.56 -6.75
CA HIS A 888 5.13 -46.14 -7.15
C HIS A 888 6.17 -47.27 -6.80
N PRO A 889 7.26 -47.41 -7.60
CA PRO A 889 8.23 -48.47 -7.42
C PRO A 889 9.19 -48.18 -6.24
N PRO A 890 9.86 -49.22 -5.70
CA PRO A 890 10.62 -49.13 -4.45
C PRO A 890 11.99 -48.51 -4.64
N VAL A 891 12.37 -47.61 -3.72
CA VAL A 891 13.74 -47.17 -3.53
C VAL A 891 14.30 -47.79 -2.26
N SER A 892 15.47 -48.38 -2.39
CA SER A 892 16.22 -49.06 -1.34
C SER A 892 16.80 -48.13 -0.28
N PRO A 893 17.08 -48.59 0.94
CA PRO A 893 17.49 -47.77 2.07
C PRO A 893 19.00 -47.49 2.07
N LYS A 894 19.36 -46.25 2.48
CA LYS A 894 20.67 -45.91 3.04
C LYS A 894 20.50 -45.32 4.43
N GLU A 895 21.37 -45.76 5.28
CA GLU A 895 21.50 -45.56 6.72
C GLU A 895 21.88 -44.13 7.13
N ASP A 896 21.48 -43.85 8.39
CA ASP A 896 22.09 -42.98 9.42
C ASP A 896 22.13 -41.45 9.21
N SER A 897 21.29 -40.74 9.98
CA SER A 897 21.79 -39.90 11.08
C SER A 897 20.68 -39.18 11.85
N LYS A 898 20.70 -39.42 13.13
CA LYS A 898 20.29 -38.61 14.30
C LYS A 898 19.25 -37.51 14.15
N THR A 899 18.05 -37.76 14.62
CA THR A 899 17.02 -36.79 14.99
C THR A 899 17.40 -35.98 16.23
N PRO A 900 17.18 -34.66 16.24
CA PRO A 900 17.13 -33.88 17.49
C PRO A 900 15.70 -33.90 18.06
N LYS A 901 15.62 -34.08 19.42
CA LYS A 901 14.42 -33.99 20.22
C LYS A 901 13.74 -32.61 20.09
N PRO A 902 12.40 -32.54 20.17
CA PRO A 902 11.69 -31.26 20.24
C PRO A 902 11.91 -30.57 21.59
N PRO A 903 11.89 -29.21 21.63
CA PRO A 903 12.05 -28.48 22.90
C PRO A 903 10.77 -28.57 23.73
N SER A 904 10.97 -28.72 25.05
CA SER A 904 9.96 -28.78 26.09
C SER A 904 9.09 -27.52 26.13
N GLU A 905 7.78 -27.70 26.20
CA GLU A 905 6.79 -26.66 26.51
C GLU A 905 7.10 -25.98 27.85
N LYS A 906 7.04 -24.64 27.85
CA LYS A 906 7.06 -23.83 29.07
C LYS A 906 5.70 -23.97 29.78
N PRO A 907 5.66 -24.07 31.11
CA PRO A 907 4.40 -24.14 31.84
C PRO A 907 3.61 -22.82 31.71
N GLN A 908 2.27 -22.93 31.56
CA GLN A 908 1.35 -21.79 31.58
C GLN A 908 1.36 -21.13 32.97
N PRO A 909 1.21 -19.79 33.01
CA PRO A 909 1.17 -19.07 34.27
C PRO A 909 -0.10 -19.44 35.08
N SER A 910 0.03 -19.51 36.40
CA SER A 910 -1.05 -19.85 37.32
C SER A 910 -2.08 -18.74 37.44
N ASP A 911 -3.33 -19.10 37.77
CA ASP A 911 -4.45 -18.14 37.91
C ASP A 911 -4.16 -16.98 38.89
N LYS A 912 -3.18 -17.16 39.79
CA LYS A 912 -2.75 -16.13 40.73
C LYS A 912 -1.87 -15.06 40.08
N GLU A 913 -1.05 -15.38 39.10
CA GLU A 913 -0.24 -14.43 38.34
C GLU A 913 -1.10 -13.59 37.38
N ILE A 914 -2.18 -14.17 36.88
CA ILE A 914 -3.14 -13.47 36.03
C ILE A 914 -3.95 -12.46 36.85
N ALA A 915 -4.32 -12.82 38.08
CA ALA A 915 -5.05 -11.91 38.98
C ALA A 915 -4.20 -10.72 39.45
N ASP A 916 -2.90 -10.92 39.68
CA ASP A 916 -1.97 -9.83 40.05
C ASP A 916 -1.67 -8.89 38.88
N LEU A 917 -1.63 -9.38 37.64
CA LEU A 917 -1.48 -8.54 36.44
C LEU A 917 -2.73 -7.68 36.19
N LEU A 918 -3.93 -8.22 36.41
CA LEU A 918 -5.18 -7.49 36.24
C LEU A 918 -5.36 -6.40 37.31
N SER A 919 -4.89 -6.65 38.55
CA SER A 919 -4.97 -5.67 39.64
C SER A 919 -4.03 -4.48 39.45
N SER A 920 -2.88 -4.69 38.77
CA SER A 920 -1.92 -3.62 38.47
C SER A 920 -2.37 -2.70 37.32
N MET A 921 -3.32 -3.15 36.50
CA MET A 921 -3.89 -2.36 35.38
C MET A 921 -5.10 -1.50 35.78
N LEU A 922 -5.63 -1.68 36.97
CA LEU A 922 -6.88 -0.99 37.42
C LEU A 922 -6.64 0.18 38.39
N THR A 923 -5.39 0.59 38.66
CA THR A 923 -5.12 1.79 39.47
C THR A 923 -4.99 3.02 38.61
N PRO A 924 -5.81 4.06 38.80
CA PRO A 924 -5.67 5.31 38.05
C PRO A 924 -4.42 6.10 38.50
N PRO A 925 -3.76 6.84 37.60
CA PRO A 925 -2.57 7.62 37.97
C PRO A 925 -2.96 8.81 38.86
N SER A 926 -2.22 8.95 39.95
CA SER A 926 -2.32 10.05 40.88
C SER A 926 -1.97 11.41 40.25
N SER A 927 -2.75 12.40 40.60
CA SER A 927 -2.75 13.80 40.23
C SER A 927 -1.39 14.49 40.10
N VAL A 928 -1.22 15.21 38.97
CA VAL A 928 -0.16 16.20 38.69
C VAL A 928 -0.44 17.48 39.45
N PRO A 929 0.53 18.13 40.13
CA PRO A 929 0.33 19.41 40.78
C PRO A 929 0.29 20.56 39.79
N LYS A 930 -0.71 21.46 39.97
CA LYS A 930 -0.84 22.74 39.26
C LYS A 930 0.33 23.66 39.62
N LYS A 931 0.97 24.21 38.59
CA LYS A 931 1.83 25.41 38.72
C LYS A 931 0.92 26.64 38.72
N GLU A 932 1.05 27.47 39.74
CA GLU A 932 0.49 28.82 39.81
C GLU A 932 1.29 29.77 38.94
N ASP A 933 0.58 30.55 38.13
CA ASP A 933 1.07 31.77 37.49
C ASP A 933 1.00 32.95 38.46
N LYS A 934 2.05 33.74 38.55
CA LYS A 934 2.05 35.14 39.00
C LYS A 934 3.27 35.89 38.45
N PRO A 935 3.14 37.21 38.27
CA PRO A 935 2.44 38.01 37.29
C PRO A 935 3.31 38.46 36.14
#